data_c8c1e0bead4a50c717b31adc9732e6ba
#
_entry.id   c8c1e0bead4a50c717b31adc9732e6ba
#
_cell.length_a   1.000
_cell.length_b   1.000
_cell.length_c   1.000
_cell.angle_alpha   90.00
_cell.angle_beta   90.00
_cell.angle_gamma   90.00
#
_symmetry.space_group_name_H-M   'P 1'
#
loop_
_entity.id
_entity.type
_entity.pdbx_description
1 polymer ?
#
loop_
_entity_poly.entity_id
_entity_poly.type
_entity_poly.pdbx_seq_one_letter_code
_entity_poly.pdbx_strand_id
1 'polypeptide(L)'
;MIKKLSSQLLLILIVLSSKAAVGDWTVYPSYHNATYCEVAGNKLYVLASGALFSYNMEDNETLLYDNINTLSDIDISHIAYSKAIKALVIVYKNANIDILYDDESIYNISDFKNKTLPSKTINNIDIQGSTAYISTSFGVVVLDLENLEFSNTYNTGFNTYCTYLFNDRLYTGTSEGVFRGSTKDNLLDKNNWEKVNYYPTQAFCELGGELYCLIRDLGIYRLNDENNRLTLIVKNSGEKYHTIYNSGTEIVAPSKDKVTIIKSITEFTTYKTETGSSFIKKNGNTFWSCNSYSGVVECKIDNDRLSAIKEPLQPNSPVRNYCEFMKFTKDGKLLVTGGTLNYFDNIFHEGTIMEYDYSTLKWFNFPEETIKETTGLNYVNICSIDEDPTEPGHYFASSFGYGIYEFRNKEFIKQYNHLNSPLESVHKSGAYIERYVRIPTVEFDNEGNLWCINTGVKNVIKILKKDGSWLSLNYKELENLPTVAKPLLDSRGWLWITSLQGEPGLFCAKTNKTLFDTTDDEKKIWLNKFTNQDGISYDIYQLYAFIEDNNGHLWVGTNTGLFIIDNAENFFKNGIFKQIKVPRNDGTGLADYLMSGVYIKSIAIDGANRKWIGTNDNGIYLLSSDGLEEIHHFTTENSPLPSNNIESIAIDHTTGEVFIGTNKGMASYTSDATAPEQSLNENNIHAYPNPVRADYSGNILITGLTADCNVKIVDTAGFLINEGISLGGQYSWNGRNSRGEKVSSGVYYVLTYDSNGNEGVATKILITR
;
A
#
# COMPACT_ATOMS: atom_id res chain seq x y z
N MET A 1 -0.68 34.20 30.64
CA MET A 1 -1.63 33.70 29.64
C MET A 1 -1.31 34.15 28.22
N ILE A 2 -1.03 35.42 27.97
CA ILE A 2 -0.74 35.95 26.60
C ILE A 2 0.56 35.42 25.98
N LYS A 3 1.61 35.14 26.76
CA LYS A 3 2.87 34.54 26.24
C LYS A 3 2.75 33.05 25.85
N LYS A 4 1.82 32.29 26.45
CA LYS A 4 1.56 30.89 26.04
C LYS A 4 0.71 30.78 24.76
N LEU A 5 -0.20 31.75 24.55
CA LEU A 5 -0.99 31.81 23.32
C LEU A 5 -0.12 32.17 22.09
N SER A 6 0.88 33.09 22.28
CA SER A 6 1.77 33.46 21.16
C SER A 6 2.74 32.36 20.77
N SER A 7 3.17 31.49 21.70
CA SER A 7 4.03 30.33 21.36
C SER A 7 3.25 29.20 20.67
N GLN A 8 2.00 28.96 21.06
CA GLN A 8 1.15 27.99 20.36
C GLN A 8 0.70 28.47 18.97
N LEU A 9 0.43 29.78 18.81
CA LEU A 9 0.14 30.34 17.49
C LEU A 9 1.37 30.34 16.58
N LEU A 10 2.59 30.49 17.11
CA LEU A 10 3.83 30.42 16.37
C LEU A 10 4.18 28.95 15.98
N LEU A 11 3.86 27.95 16.84
CA LEU A 11 4.02 26.54 16.52
C LEU A 11 3.04 26.09 15.41
N ILE A 12 1.80 26.56 15.44
CA ILE A 12 0.78 26.25 14.41
C ILE A 12 1.15 26.88 13.05
N LEU A 13 1.81 28.04 13.04
CA LEU A 13 2.29 28.66 11.80
C LEU A 13 3.56 28.01 11.22
N ILE A 14 4.32 27.25 12.02
CA ILE A 14 5.52 26.53 11.55
C ILE A 14 5.17 25.18 10.91
N VAL A 15 4.05 24.56 11.30
CA VAL A 15 3.58 23.29 10.72
C VAL A 15 2.89 23.47 9.35
N LEU A 16 2.52 24.68 8.97
CA LEU A 16 1.77 24.97 7.73
C LEU A 16 2.63 25.26 6.50
N SER A 17 3.94 25.02 6.49
CA SER A 17 4.77 25.41 5.35
C SER A 17 5.97 24.52 4.98
N SER A 18 6.06 23.29 5.44
CA SER A 18 7.03 22.37 4.84
C SER A 18 6.36 21.57 3.72
N LYS A 19 6.30 22.13 2.51
CA LYS A 19 6.14 21.25 1.32
C LYS A 19 7.35 20.32 1.31
N ALA A 20 7.10 19.03 1.04
CA ALA A 20 8.15 18.03 0.87
C ALA A 20 9.17 18.51 -0.17
N ALA A 21 10.45 18.28 0.08
CA ALA A 21 11.49 18.60 -0.88
C ALA A 21 11.49 17.57 -2.03
N VAL A 22 11.98 17.96 -3.20
CA VAL A 22 12.21 17.00 -4.29
C VAL A 22 13.12 15.88 -3.81
N GLY A 23 12.70 14.66 -3.99
CA GLY A 23 13.38 13.46 -3.50
C GLY A 23 12.82 12.90 -2.20
N ASP A 24 11.92 13.63 -1.52
CA ASP A 24 11.30 13.14 -0.29
C ASP A 24 10.28 12.01 -0.58
N TRP A 25 10.21 11.09 0.36
CA TRP A 25 9.25 9.99 0.36
C TRP A 25 8.28 10.13 1.52
N THR A 26 7.06 9.68 1.31
CA THR A 26 6.06 9.47 2.35
C THR A 26 5.45 8.07 2.18
N VAL A 27 5.17 7.36 3.27
CA VAL A 27 4.50 6.06 3.25
C VAL A 27 3.15 6.15 3.96
N TYR A 28 2.19 5.38 3.49
CA TYR A 28 0.81 5.41 3.96
C TYR A 28 0.35 4.02 4.41
N PRO A 29 0.90 3.47 5.51
CA PRO A 29 0.47 2.18 6.00
C PRO A 29 -0.93 2.25 6.61
N SER A 30 -1.67 1.14 6.49
CA SER A 30 -2.93 0.98 7.21
C SER A 30 -2.67 0.68 8.68
N TYR A 31 -3.24 1.47 9.57
CA TYR A 31 -3.29 1.21 11.03
C TYR A 31 -4.66 0.66 11.47
N HIS A 32 -5.45 0.17 10.54
CA HIS A 32 -6.67 -0.59 10.80
C HIS A 32 -6.35 -2.09 11.00
N ASN A 33 -7.35 -2.92 11.24
CA ASN A 33 -7.22 -4.35 11.50
C ASN A 33 -6.24 -4.67 12.63
N ALA A 34 -6.53 -4.15 13.83
CA ALA A 34 -5.76 -4.42 15.03
C ALA A 34 -5.83 -5.91 15.40
N THR A 35 -4.68 -6.59 15.39
CA THR A 35 -4.57 -8.04 15.59
C THR A 35 -3.90 -8.41 16.91
N TYR A 36 -3.03 -7.56 17.43
CA TYR A 36 -2.27 -7.81 18.65
C TYR A 36 -1.91 -6.49 19.34
N CYS A 37 -1.76 -6.54 20.66
CA CYS A 37 -1.24 -5.40 21.41
C CYS A 37 -0.37 -5.84 22.60
N GLU A 38 0.59 -4.99 22.97
CA GLU A 38 1.52 -5.21 24.07
C GLU A 38 1.55 -3.97 24.98
N VAL A 39 1.55 -4.20 26.30
CA VAL A 39 1.61 -3.12 27.31
C VAL A 39 3.02 -3.02 27.87
N ALA A 40 3.63 -1.85 27.75
CA ALA A 40 4.97 -1.53 28.23
C ALA A 40 4.93 -0.26 29.09
N GLY A 41 4.84 -0.43 30.42
CA GLY A 41 4.66 0.71 31.31
C GLY A 41 3.38 1.47 31.00
N ASN A 42 3.51 2.76 30.61
CA ASN A 42 2.39 3.63 30.25
C ASN A 42 2.07 3.63 28.75
N LYS A 43 2.83 2.89 27.94
CA LYS A 43 2.58 2.75 26.50
C LYS A 43 1.85 1.46 26.17
N LEU A 44 0.88 1.56 25.27
CA LEU A 44 0.26 0.45 24.57
C LEU A 44 0.81 0.42 23.14
N TYR A 45 1.52 -0.62 22.77
CA TYR A 45 1.91 -0.88 21.38
C TYR A 45 0.86 -1.72 20.68
N VAL A 46 0.48 -1.37 19.47
CA VAL A 46 -0.57 -2.04 18.70
C VAL A 46 -0.04 -2.43 17.34
N LEU A 47 -0.18 -3.72 17.02
CA LEU A 47 0.07 -4.28 15.70
C LEU A 47 -1.24 -4.29 14.90
N ALA A 48 -1.29 -3.52 13.81
CA ALA A 48 -2.46 -3.39 12.96
C ALA A 48 -2.06 -3.43 11.48
N SER A 49 -2.65 -4.32 10.70
CA SER A 49 -2.34 -4.50 9.25
C SER A 49 -0.85 -4.67 8.93
N GLY A 50 -0.05 -5.18 9.87
CA GLY A 50 1.41 -5.29 9.72
C GLY A 50 2.18 -4.00 9.99
N ALA A 51 1.51 -2.94 10.43
CA ALA A 51 2.10 -1.67 10.89
C ALA A 51 2.02 -1.55 12.42
N LEU A 52 2.81 -0.64 12.99
CA LEU A 52 2.90 -0.41 14.42
C LEU A 52 2.51 1.02 14.77
N PHE A 53 1.69 1.18 15.81
CA PHE A 53 1.53 2.45 16.50
C PHE A 53 1.58 2.25 18.01
N SER A 54 1.89 3.30 18.75
CA SER A 54 1.78 3.31 20.21
C SER A 54 0.80 4.37 20.68
N TYR A 55 0.21 4.09 21.84
CA TYR A 55 -0.66 5.01 22.56
C TYR A 55 -0.13 5.19 23.98
N ASN A 56 0.18 6.41 24.35
CA ASN A 56 0.57 6.75 25.72
C ASN A 56 -0.69 6.98 26.57
N MET A 57 -0.87 6.15 27.58
CA MET A 57 -2.06 6.15 28.44
C MET A 57 -2.12 7.33 29.44
N GLU A 58 -1.03 8.09 29.63
CA GLU A 58 -0.99 9.26 30.53
C GLU A 58 -1.45 10.54 29.84
N ASP A 59 -0.94 10.82 28.66
CA ASP A 59 -1.18 12.06 27.92
C ASP A 59 -2.13 11.88 26.72
N ASN A 60 -2.52 10.63 26.40
CA ASN A 60 -3.35 10.22 25.28
C ASN A 60 -2.72 10.53 23.91
N GLU A 61 -1.41 10.61 23.83
CA GLU A 61 -0.70 10.80 22.57
C GLU A 61 -0.56 9.47 21.79
N THR A 62 -0.76 9.56 20.47
CA THR A 62 -0.54 8.42 19.56
C THR A 62 0.66 8.70 18.69
N LEU A 63 1.60 7.76 18.64
CA LEU A 63 2.78 7.80 17.77
C LEU A 63 2.70 6.69 16.73
N LEU A 64 2.91 7.05 15.47
CA LEU A 64 2.92 6.14 14.33
C LEU A 64 4.36 5.80 13.96
N TYR A 65 4.63 4.52 13.68
CA TYR A 65 5.95 4.04 13.31
C TYR A 65 5.93 3.57 11.85
N ASP A 66 6.89 4.03 11.06
CA ASP A 66 7.07 3.66 9.67
C ASP A 66 8.56 3.46 9.32
N ASN A 67 8.82 2.97 8.11
CA ASN A 67 10.17 2.66 7.64
C ASN A 67 10.94 3.88 7.08
N ILE A 68 10.39 5.08 7.16
CA ILE A 68 11.11 6.32 6.86
C ILE A 68 11.71 6.89 8.14
N ASN A 69 10.92 6.91 9.23
CA ASN A 69 11.26 7.64 10.43
C ASN A 69 11.91 6.76 11.51
N THR A 70 11.53 5.50 11.63
CA THR A 70 11.95 4.67 12.77
C THR A 70 12.29 3.24 12.40
N LEU A 71 11.38 2.52 11.72
CA LEU A 71 11.50 1.08 11.50
C LEU A 71 12.47 0.74 10.37
N SER A 72 13.13 -0.42 10.48
CA SER A 72 14.08 -0.89 9.45
C SER A 72 13.40 -1.68 8.32
N ASP A 73 12.11 -2.02 8.46
CA ASP A 73 11.38 -2.82 7.47
C ASP A 73 9.87 -2.59 7.61
N ILE A 74 9.09 -3.28 6.80
CA ILE A 74 7.63 -3.26 6.81
C ILE A 74 7.07 -4.67 7.07
N ASP A 75 5.75 -4.77 7.23
CA ASP A 75 5.03 -6.05 7.33
C ASP A 75 5.42 -6.83 8.60
N ILE A 76 5.18 -6.19 9.75
CA ILE A 76 5.44 -6.76 11.08
C ILE A 76 4.55 -7.98 11.29
N SER A 77 5.14 -9.08 11.76
CA SER A 77 4.44 -10.31 12.10
C SER A 77 4.18 -10.47 13.58
N HIS A 78 5.15 -10.10 14.43
CA HIS A 78 5.05 -10.26 15.89
C HIS A 78 5.71 -9.09 16.61
N ILE A 79 5.17 -8.77 17.78
CA ILE A 79 5.78 -7.84 18.74
C ILE A 79 5.77 -8.48 20.15
N ALA A 80 6.80 -8.23 20.93
CA ALA A 80 6.86 -8.64 22.33
C ALA A 80 7.76 -7.69 23.12
N TYR A 81 7.35 -7.29 24.33
CA TYR A 81 8.12 -6.36 25.16
C TYR A 81 8.99 -7.08 26.18
N SER A 82 10.27 -6.77 26.22
CA SER A 82 11.20 -7.20 27.25
C SER A 82 11.33 -6.15 28.35
N LYS A 83 10.88 -6.51 29.55
CA LYS A 83 11.06 -5.65 30.74
C LYS A 83 12.53 -5.58 31.18
N ALA A 84 13.34 -6.60 30.88
CA ALA A 84 14.74 -6.67 31.29
C ALA A 84 15.60 -5.61 30.58
N ILE A 85 15.44 -5.48 29.27
CA ILE A 85 16.18 -4.50 28.46
C ILE A 85 15.36 -3.22 28.17
N LYS A 86 14.11 -3.14 28.63
CA LYS A 86 13.17 -2.04 28.40
C LYS A 86 13.02 -1.70 26.91
N ALA A 87 12.70 -2.70 26.11
CA ALA A 87 12.53 -2.54 24.67
C ALA A 87 11.45 -3.48 24.11
N LEU A 88 10.82 -3.03 23.03
CA LEU A 88 9.93 -3.83 22.20
C LEU A 88 10.75 -4.57 21.14
N VAL A 89 10.62 -5.88 21.09
CA VAL A 89 11.16 -6.70 20.01
C VAL A 89 10.12 -6.78 18.91
N ILE A 90 10.49 -6.32 17.71
CA ILE A 90 9.62 -6.25 16.53
C ILE A 90 10.16 -7.26 15.51
N VAL A 91 9.34 -8.19 15.11
CA VAL A 91 9.70 -9.25 14.17
C VAL A 91 8.90 -9.08 12.88
N TYR A 92 9.61 -9.01 11.76
CA TYR A 92 9.01 -8.87 10.43
C TYR A 92 8.77 -10.22 9.75
N LYS A 93 7.85 -10.29 8.78
CA LYS A 93 7.57 -11.52 8.02
C LYS A 93 8.77 -12.06 7.24
N ASN A 94 9.70 -11.19 6.84
CA ASN A 94 10.96 -11.58 6.18
C ASN A 94 12.06 -12.02 7.13
N ALA A 95 11.74 -12.13 8.44
CA ALA A 95 12.64 -12.49 9.53
C ALA A 95 13.70 -11.43 9.87
N ASN A 96 13.52 -10.17 9.46
CA ASN A 96 14.23 -9.04 10.05
C ASN A 96 13.73 -8.81 11.48
N ILE A 97 14.56 -8.22 12.34
CA ILE A 97 14.19 -7.93 13.73
C ILE A 97 14.68 -6.54 14.09
N ASP A 98 13.78 -5.74 14.68
CA ASP A 98 14.13 -4.47 15.33
C ASP A 98 13.94 -4.57 16.85
N ILE A 99 14.81 -3.89 17.56
CA ILE A 99 14.73 -3.67 19.01
C ILE A 99 14.47 -2.19 19.24
N LEU A 100 13.23 -1.84 19.57
CA LEU A 100 12.80 -0.46 19.84
C LEU A 100 12.83 -0.21 21.34
N TYR A 101 13.76 0.64 21.80
CA TYR A 101 13.92 0.99 23.21
C TYR A 101 12.88 2.03 23.66
N ASP A 102 12.68 2.14 24.98
CA ASP A 102 11.73 3.08 25.58
C ASP A 102 12.06 4.56 25.29
N ASP A 103 13.32 4.87 24.94
CA ASP A 103 13.78 6.19 24.52
C ASP A 103 13.62 6.47 23.02
N GLU A 104 12.89 5.61 22.31
CA GLU A 104 12.63 5.66 20.86
C GLU A 104 13.87 5.36 19.99
N SER A 105 15.01 4.99 20.57
CA SER A 105 16.14 4.49 19.79
C SER A 105 15.86 3.08 19.27
N ILE A 106 16.42 2.75 18.09
CA ILE A 106 16.20 1.45 17.46
C ILE A 106 17.51 0.78 17.09
N TYR A 107 17.56 -0.55 17.22
CA TYR A 107 18.68 -1.37 16.76
C TYR A 107 18.15 -2.50 15.86
N ASN A 108 18.73 -2.65 14.67
CA ASN A 108 18.33 -3.67 13.70
C ASN A 108 19.24 -4.90 13.74
N ILE A 109 18.62 -6.08 13.75
CA ILE A 109 19.29 -7.38 13.68
C ILE A 109 18.86 -8.07 12.39
N SER A 110 19.63 -7.94 11.32
CA SER A 110 19.31 -8.47 9.99
C SER A 110 19.91 -9.86 9.70
N ASP A 111 20.67 -10.42 10.61
CA ASP A 111 21.39 -11.69 10.39
C ASP A 111 20.48 -12.85 9.97
N PHE A 112 19.29 -12.95 10.58
CA PHE A 112 18.35 -14.02 10.25
C PHE A 112 17.68 -13.77 8.88
N LYS A 113 17.35 -12.51 8.56
CA LYS A 113 16.89 -12.09 7.23
C LYS A 113 17.87 -12.49 6.14
N ASN A 114 19.19 -12.32 6.40
CA ASN A 114 20.23 -12.52 5.41
C ASN A 114 20.69 -13.97 5.25
N LYS A 115 20.35 -14.87 6.20
CA LYS A 115 20.68 -16.31 6.09
C LYS A 115 19.89 -16.97 4.95
N THR A 116 20.57 -17.83 4.18
CA THR A 116 19.91 -18.70 3.20
C THR A 116 19.32 -19.92 3.91
N LEU A 117 18.01 -19.95 4.07
CA LEU A 117 17.24 -21.04 4.69
C LEU A 117 16.06 -21.43 3.80
N PRO A 118 15.64 -22.71 3.80
CA PRO A 118 14.49 -23.17 3.00
C PRO A 118 13.17 -22.46 3.36
N SER A 119 13.01 -22.08 4.62
CA SER A 119 11.88 -21.28 5.12
C SER A 119 12.35 -20.42 6.29
N LYS A 120 11.85 -19.18 6.35
CA LYS A 120 12.10 -18.23 7.44
C LYS A 120 10.81 -17.86 8.18
N THR A 121 9.76 -18.69 8.06
CA THR A 121 8.49 -18.43 8.73
C THR A 121 8.68 -18.46 10.25
N ILE A 122 8.34 -17.35 10.89
CA ILE A 122 8.30 -17.20 12.33
C ILE A 122 6.85 -17.38 12.77
N ASN A 123 6.63 -18.27 13.74
CA ASN A 123 5.29 -18.61 14.23
C ASN A 123 4.95 -17.92 15.54
N ASN A 124 5.94 -17.64 16.38
CA ASN A 124 5.76 -16.97 17.67
C ASN A 124 7.10 -16.47 18.22
N ILE A 125 7.03 -15.51 19.15
CA ILE A 125 8.14 -15.07 19.97
C ILE A 125 7.71 -15.09 21.44
N ASP A 126 8.52 -15.70 22.29
CA ASP A 126 8.37 -15.68 23.74
C ASP A 126 9.61 -15.08 24.39
N ILE A 127 9.43 -14.12 25.30
CA ILE A 127 10.53 -13.42 25.97
C ILE A 127 10.54 -13.79 27.45
N GLN A 128 11.68 -14.31 27.90
CA GLN A 128 11.92 -14.63 29.30
C GLN A 128 13.21 -13.94 29.76
N GLY A 129 13.08 -12.91 30.58
CA GLY A 129 14.20 -12.06 30.98
C GLY A 129 14.79 -11.30 29.80
N SER A 130 16.08 -11.51 29.54
CA SER A 130 16.82 -10.95 28.40
C SER A 130 16.99 -11.94 27.24
N THR A 131 16.23 -13.04 27.22
CA THR A 131 16.28 -14.03 26.14
C THR A 131 14.97 -14.09 25.38
N ALA A 132 15.03 -14.01 24.05
CA ALA A 132 13.88 -14.24 23.18
C ALA A 132 13.98 -15.62 22.51
N TYR A 133 12.94 -16.43 22.66
CA TYR A 133 12.77 -17.72 22.01
C TYR A 133 11.86 -17.55 20.79
N ILE A 134 12.42 -17.65 19.60
CA ILE A 134 11.71 -17.45 18.34
C ILE A 134 11.36 -18.82 17.77
N SER A 135 10.08 -19.14 17.76
CA SER A 135 9.54 -20.39 17.19
C SER A 135 9.39 -20.27 15.68
N THR A 136 9.97 -21.22 14.95
CA THR A 136 10.05 -21.16 13.48
C THR A 136 9.49 -22.42 12.82
N SER A 137 9.33 -22.38 11.51
CA SER A 137 8.92 -23.55 10.70
C SER A 137 9.88 -24.74 10.75
N PHE A 138 11.09 -24.59 11.31
CA PHE A 138 12.10 -25.64 11.39
C PHE A 138 12.62 -25.95 12.80
N GLY A 139 12.20 -25.16 13.80
CA GLY A 139 12.66 -25.30 15.18
C GLY A 139 12.67 -24.01 15.96
N VAL A 140 13.69 -23.80 16.82
CA VAL A 140 13.78 -22.65 17.72
C VAL A 140 15.07 -21.88 17.47
N VAL A 141 14.95 -20.56 17.34
CA VAL A 141 16.08 -19.62 17.31
C VAL A 141 16.09 -18.84 18.63
N VAL A 142 17.26 -18.77 19.27
CA VAL A 142 17.44 -18.08 20.54
C VAL A 142 18.23 -16.80 20.31
N LEU A 143 17.63 -15.67 20.68
CA LEU A 143 18.21 -14.34 20.59
C LEU A 143 18.53 -13.83 22.00
N ASP A 144 19.78 -13.50 22.26
CA ASP A 144 20.23 -12.77 23.43
C ASP A 144 19.98 -11.28 23.21
N LEU A 145 19.06 -10.72 23.99
CA LEU A 145 18.64 -9.33 23.87
C LEU A 145 19.59 -8.33 24.56
N GLU A 146 20.47 -8.78 25.44
CA GLU A 146 21.51 -7.92 26.03
C GLU A 146 22.67 -7.73 25.09
N ASN A 147 23.12 -8.85 24.47
CA ASN A 147 24.24 -8.84 23.53
C ASN A 147 23.80 -8.56 22.07
N LEU A 148 22.47 -8.56 21.80
CA LEU A 148 21.88 -8.35 20.47
C LEU A 148 22.37 -9.35 19.42
N GLU A 149 22.56 -10.61 19.82
CA GLU A 149 23.07 -11.67 18.97
C GLU A 149 22.30 -12.99 19.10
N PHE A 150 22.30 -13.78 18.03
CA PHE A 150 21.74 -15.11 18.06
C PHE A 150 22.66 -16.09 18.79
N SER A 151 22.26 -16.52 19.98
CA SER A 151 23.07 -17.44 20.80
C SER A 151 22.97 -18.88 20.34
N ASN A 152 21.80 -19.33 19.87
CA ASN A 152 21.57 -20.71 19.44
C ASN A 152 20.52 -20.81 18.33
N THR A 153 20.61 -21.89 17.53
CA THR A 153 19.57 -22.27 16.54
C THR A 153 19.35 -23.78 16.63
N TYR A 154 18.27 -24.17 17.28
CA TYR A 154 17.91 -25.58 17.46
C TYR A 154 17.03 -26.03 16.30
N ASN A 155 17.64 -26.68 15.30
CA ASN A 155 16.91 -27.26 14.17
C ASN A 155 16.34 -28.62 14.57
N THR A 156 15.13 -28.60 15.13
CA THR A 156 14.43 -29.84 15.53
C THR A 156 13.85 -30.60 14.32
N GLY A 157 13.71 -29.93 13.16
CA GLY A 157 13.08 -30.48 11.98
C GLY A 157 11.55 -30.46 12.01
N PHE A 158 10.95 -29.86 13.05
CA PHE A 158 9.50 -29.72 13.20
C PHE A 158 9.07 -28.26 13.08
N ASN A 159 7.87 -28.05 12.54
CA ASN A 159 7.22 -26.75 12.59
C ASN A 159 6.80 -26.46 14.05
N THR A 160 7.55 -25.55 14.69
CA THR A 160 7.38 -25.18 16.10
C THR A 160 6.42 -24.00 16.20
N TYR A 161 5.30 -24.16 16.92
CA TYR A 161 4.29 -23.13 17.11
C TYR A 161 4.58 -22.20 18.28
N CYS A 162 5.17 -22.73 19.35
CA CYS A 162 5.50 -22.00 20.58
C CYS A 162 6.68 -22.66 21.29
N THR A 163 7.41 -21.85 22.06
CA THR A 163 8.57 -22.30 22.85
C THR A 163 8.51 -21.65 24.23
N TYR A 164 8.84 -22.39 25.29
CA TYR A 164 8.84 -21.88 26.66
C TYR A 164 9.91 -22.57 27.50
N LEU A 165 10.69 -21.79 28.23
CA LEU A 165 11.65 -22.32 29.20
C LEU A 165 10.97 -22.50 30.59
N PHE A 166 10.99 -23.70 31.13
CA PHE A 166 10.45 -24.02 32.46
C PHE A 166 11.33 -25.03 33.17
N ASN A 167 11.76 -24.74 34.40
CA ASN A 167 12.60 -25.60 35.22
C ASN A 167 13.86 -26.16 34.52
N ASP A 168 14.66 -25.31 33.93
CA ASP A 168 15.85 -25.65 33.10
C ASP A 168 15.53 -26.59 31.91
N ARG A 169 14.29 -26.65 31.46
CA ARG A 169 13.84 -27.45 30.32
C ARG A 169 13.17 -26.54 29.28
N LEU A 170 13.61 -26.65 28.05
CA LEU A 170 12.98 -25.94 26.93
C LEU A 170 11.87 -26.78 26.32
N TYR A 171 10.63 -26.32 26.44
CA TYR A 171 9.44 -26.95 25.88
C TYR A 171 9.14 -26.33 24.51
N THR A 172 8.81 -27.17 23.52
CA THR A 172 8.35 -26.73 22.20
C THR A 172 7.03 -27.41 21.86
N GLY A 173 6.03 -26.58 21.51
CA GLY A 173 4.76 -27.05 20.96
C GLY A 173 4.84 -27.13 19.44
N THR A 174 4.52 -28.30 18.87
CA THR A 174 4.62 -28.56 17.43
C THR A 174 3.32 -29.17 16.89
N SER A 175 3.25 -29.38 15.57
CA SER A 175 2.16 -30.13 14.93
C SER A 175 2.09 -31.59 15.38
N GLU A 176 3.21 -32.17 15.85
CA GLU A 176 3.33 -33.56 16.24
C GLU A 176 3.21 -33.80 17.77
N GLY A 177 3.04 -32.71 18.52
CA GLY A 177 2.95 -32.74 19.98
C GLY A 177 3.98 -31.85 20.66
N VAL A 178 4.24 -32.11 21.92
CA VAL A 178 5.20 -31.37 22.74
C VAL A 178 6.50 -32.14 22.82
N PHE A 179 7.59 -31.42 22.56
CA PHE A 179 8.97 -31.88 22.81
C PHE A 179 9.59 -31.03 23.91
N ARG A 180 10.52 -31.61 24.67
CA ARG A 180 11.33 -30.89 25.64
C ARG A 180 12.79 -31.32 25.59
N GLY A 181 13.69 -30.41 25.92
CA GLY A 181 15.11 -30.70 26.08
C GLY A 181 15.66 -29.98 27.29
N SER A 182 16.58 -30.62 28.04
CA SER A 182 17.26 -29.98 29.17
C SER A 182 18.26 -28.94 28.67
N THR A 183 18.26 -27.73 29.22
CA THR A 183 19.27 -26.71 28.91
C THR A 183 20.68 -27.05 29.34
N LYS A 184 20.82 -28.10 30.14
CA LYS A 184 22.13 -28.68 30.57
C LYS A 184 22.71 -29.61 29.51
N ASP A 185 21.92 -30.05 28.56
CA ASP A 185 22.30 -30.92 27.46
C ASP A 185 22.57 -30.13 26.19
N ASN A 186 23.28 -30.75 25.23
CA ASN A 186 23.48 -30.13 23.92
C ASN A 186 22.21 -30.22 23.06
N LEU A 187 21.38 -29.19 23.07
CA LEU A 187 20.11 -29.15 22.33
C LEU A 187 20.28 -28.99 20.81
N LEU A 188 21.51 -28.86 20.29
CA LEU A 188 21.82 -28.98 18.86
C LEU A 188 21.69 -30.45 18.40
N ASP A 189 21.89 -31.42 19.32
CA ASP A 189 21.63 -32.83 19.06
C ASP A 189 20.13 -33.15 19.25
N LYS A 190 19.49 -33.58 18.17
CA LYS A 190 18.05 -33.93 18.17
C LYS A 190 17.70 -35.07 19.15
N ASN A 191 18.67 -35.93 19.49
CA ASN A 191 18.47 -37.01 20.44
C ASN A 191 18.25 -36.52 21.87
N ASN A 192 18.63 -35.30 22.18
CA ASN A 192 18.40 -34.66 23.49
C ASN A 192 17.03 -34.01 23.63
N TRP A 193 16.18 -34.17 22.61
CA TRP A 193 14.77 -33.78 22.68
C TRP A 193 13.85 -34.95 22.91
N GLU A 194 13.19 -34.96 24.07
CA GLU A 194 12.21 -35.98 24.48
C GLU A 194 10.80 -35.58 24.03
N LYS A 195 10.05 -36.50 23.44
CA LYS A 195 8.63 -36.28 23.15
C LYS A 195 7.78 -36.49 24.41
N VAL A 196 7.17 -35.40 24.89
CA VAL A 196 6.35 -35.38 26.11
C VAL A 196 4.93 -35.91 25.87
N ASN A 197 4.32 -35.51 24.76
CA ASN A 197 3.00 -35.96 24.33
C ASN A 197 2.79 -35.78 22.84
N TYR A 198 1.64 -36.23 22.32
CA TYR A 198 1.27 -36.19 20.88
C TYR A 198 0.24 -35.11 20.54
N TYR A 199 -0.05 -34.19 21.44
CA TYR A 199 -1.10 -33.19 21.21
C TYR A 199 -0.50 -31.89 20.66
N PRO A 200 -0.97 -31.39 19.47
CA PRO A 200 -0.52 -30.13 18.95
C PRO A 200 -0.77 -28.99 19.94
N THR A 201 0.31 -28.37 20.39
CA THR A 201 0.26 -27.32 21.41
C THR A 201 0.62 -25.97 20.82
N GLN A 202 -0.19 -24.94 21.10
CA GLN A 202 -0.11 -23.61 20.50
C GLN A 202 0.50 -22.54 21.41
N ALA A 203 0.44 -22.73 22.74
CA ALA A 203 1.00 -21.79 23.69
C ALA A 203 1.34 -22.48 25.00
N PHE A 204 2.34 -21.93 25.71
CA PHE A 204 2.68 -22.27 27.09
C PHE A 204 2.68 -21.01 27.94
N CYS A 205 2.42 -21.17 29.22
CA CYS A 205 2.72 -20.17 30.24
C CYS A 205 2.85 -20.84 31.62
N GLU A 206 3.52 -20.14 32.55
CA GLU A 206 3.67 -20.57 33.93
C GLU A 206 2.76 -19.75 34.83
N LEU A 207 2.22 -20.38 35.88
CA LEU A 207 1.58 -19.70 37.01
C LEU A 207 1.80 -20.51 38.28
N GLY A 208 2.38 -19.87 39.31
CA GLY A 208 2.58 -20.46 40.62
C GLY A 208 3.49 -21.69 40.62
N GLY A 209 4.49 -21.76 39.77
CA GLY A 209 5.41 -22.89 39.63
C GLY A 209 4.81 -24.09 38.86
N GLU A 210 3.71 -23.88 38.16
CA GLU A 210 3.05 -24.91 37.37
C GLU A 210 3.00 -24.50 35.87
N LEU A 211 3.28 -25.45 34.97
CA LEU A 211 3.27 -25.22 33.53
C LEU A 211 1.88 -25.48 32.94
N TYR A 212 1.33 -24.52 32.23
CA TYR A 212 0.07 -24.63 31.51
C TYR A 212 0.33 -24.62 30.01
N CYS A 213 -0.52 -25.32 29.26
CA CYS A 213 -0.44 -25.37 27.80
C CYS A 213 -1.83 -25.27 27.15
N LEU A 214 -1.88 -24.59 26.01
CA LEU A 214 -3.05 -24.56 25.14
C LEU A 214 -2.90 -25.64 24.07
N ILE A 215 -3.71 -26.68 24.15
CA ILE A 215 -3.75 -27.77 23.18
C ILE A 215 -4.79 -27.43 22.11
N ARG A 216 -4.38 -27.44 20.85
CA ARG A 216 -5.25 -27.13 19.70
C ARG A 216 -6.51 -27.98 19.76
N ASP A 217 -7.67 -27.37 19.58
CA ASP A 217 -9.01 -27.98 19.53
C ASP A 217 -9.50 -28.62 20.84
N LEU A 218 -8.65 -28.82 21.83
CA LEU A 218 -9.01 -29.49 23.11
C LEU A 218 -9.25 -28.50 24.25
N GLY A 219 -8.36 -27.52 24.46
CA GLY A 219 -8.48 -26.56 25.53
C GLY A 219 -7.19 -26.30 26.30
N ILE A 220 -7.33 -25.84 27.56
CA ILE A 220 -6.22 -25.44 28.41
C ILE A 220 -5.98 -26.54 29.44
N TYR A 221 -4.73 -27.00 29.54
CA TYR A 221 -4.29 -28.05 30.40
C TYR A 221 -3.13 -27.60 31.27
N ARG A 222 -3.02 -28.13 32.46
CA ARG A 222 -1.79 -28.17 33.23
C ARG A 222 -0.95 -29.35 32.76
N LEU A 223 0.31 -29.12 32.44
CA LEU A 223 1.30 -30.15 32.14
C LEU A 223 2.20 -30.36 33.35
N ASN A 224 2.15 -31.55 33.97
CA ASN A 224 3.06 -31.89 35.06
C ASN A 224 4.44 -32.23 34.49
N ASP A 225 5.46 -31.48 34.91
CA ASP A 225 6.83 -31.57 34.43
C ASP A 225 7.54 -32.89 34.78
N GLU A 226 7.17 -33.52 35.87
CA GLU A 226 7.83 -34.74 36.34
C GLU A 226 7.32 -36.02 35.66
N ASN A 227 5.99 -36.14 35.47
CA ASN A 227 5.37 -37.36 34.97
C ASN A 227 4.64 -37.18 33.62
N ASN A 228 4.76 -36.03 32.97
CA ASN A 228 4.14 -35.71 31.68
C ASN A 228 2.60 -35.77 31.66
N ARG A 229 1.95 -35.80 32.83
CA ARG A 229 0.50 -35.92 32.94
C ARG A 229 -0.18 -34.60 32.59
N LEU A 230 -1.19 -34.67 31.72
CA LEU A 230 -2.07 -33.56 31.38
C LEU A 230 -3.31 -33.57 32.28
N THR A 231 -3.61 -32.43 32.91
CA THR A 231 -4.84 -32.23 33.70
C THR A 231 -5.65 -31.13 33.00
N LEU A 232 -6.87 -31.44 32.58
CA LEU A 232 -7.77 -30.48 31.95
C LEU A 232 -8.18 -29.38 32.94
N ILE A 233 -8.00 -28.12 32.58
CA ILE A 233 -8.47 -26.94 33.32
C ILE A 233 -9.74 -26.39 32.68
N VAL A 234 -9.64 -26.02 31.39
CA VAL A 234 -10.75 -25.45 30.62
C VAL A 234 -10.86 -26.17 29.29
N LYS A 235 -12.04 -26.75 29.02
CA LYS A 235 -12.32 -27.39 27.72
C LYS A 235 -12.72 -26.37 26.67
N ASN A 236 -12.27 -26.54 25.44
CA ASN A 236 -12.84 -25.82 24.31
C ASN A 236 -14.32 -26.19 24.15
N SER A 237 -15.18 -25.17 24.13
CA SER A 237 -16.62 -25.33 23.93
C SER A 237 -17.06 -24.26 22.90
N GLY A 238 -17.16 -24.62 21.63
CA GLY A 238 -17.47 -23.68 20.54
C GLY A 238 -16.25 -22.92 20.05
N GLU A 239 -16.12 -21.62 20.37
CA GLU A 239 -14.99 -20.79 19.97
C GLU A 239 -13.67 -21.22 20.63
N LYS A 240 -12.60 -21.19 19.82
CA LYS A 240 -11.24 -21.60 20.23
C LYS A 240 -10.48 -20.45 20.88
N TYR A 241 -9.67 -20.78 21.89
CA TYR A 241 -8.72 -19.83 22.45
C TYR A 241 -7.61 -19.53 21.45
N HIS A 242 -7.20 -18.26 21.37
CA HIS A 242 -6.13 -17.82 20.48
C HIS A 242 -4.74 -18.13 21.07
N THR A 243 -4.58 -17.89 22.38
CA THR A 243 -3.35 -18.10 23.14
C THR A 243 -3.66 -18.18 24.64
N ILE A 244 -2.61 -18.40 25.45
CA ILE A 244 -2.61 -18.20 26.90
C ILE A 244 -1.36 -17.43 27.30
N TYR A 245 -1.44 -16.55 28.28
CA TYR A 245 -0.29 -15.84 28.82
C TYR A 245 -0.47 -15.51 30.31
N ASN A 246 0.64 -15.37 31.02
CA ASN A 246 0.67 -14.94 32.41
C ASN A 246 0.59 -13.44 32.53
N SER A 247 -0.37 -12.90 33.28
CA SER A 247 -0.52 -11.46 33.59
C SER A 247 0.11 -11.05 34.93
N GLY A 248 0.88 -11.93 35.56
CA GLY A 248 1.53 -11.76 36.87
C GLY A 248 0.91 -12.60 37.96
N THR A 249 -0.39 -12.54 38.15
CA THR A 249 -1.12 -13.28 39.22
C THR A 249 -2.12 -14.29 38.67
N GLU A 250 -2.35 -14.29 37.38
CA GLU A 250 -3.35 -15.14 36.72
C GLU A 250 -3.02 -15.36 35.25
N ILE A 251 -3.55 -16.42 34.68
CA ILE A 251 -3.46 -16.69 33.23
C ILE A 251 -4.67 -16.07 32.53
N VAL A 252 -4.42 -15.37 31.47
CA VAL A 252 -5.44 -14.83 30.58
C VAL A 252 -5.49 -15.65 29.30
N ALA A 253 -6.66 -16.13 28.96
CA ALA A 253 -6.92 -16.92 27.75
C ALA A 253 -7.99 -16.25 26.89
N PRO A 254 -7.58 -15.44 25.87
CA PRO A 254 -8.51 -14.76 24.97
C PRO A 254 -9.02 -15.68 23.87
N SER A 255 -10.28 -15.47 23.47
CA SER A 255 -10.86 -15.97 22.23
C SER A 255 -11.65 -14.86 21.53
N LYS A 256 -12.29 -15.16 20.40
CA LYS A 256 -13.05 -14.18 19.63
C LYS A 256 -14.21 -13.56 20.43
N ASP A 257 -14.93 -14.36 21.22
CA ASP A 257 -16.17 -13.97 21.89
C ASP A 257 -16.10 -14.02 23.42
N LYS A 258 -14.94 -14.41 23.99
CA LYS A 258 -14.78 -14.55 25.44
C LYS A 258 -13.32 -14.41 25.88
N VAL A 259 -13.13 -14.10 27.16
CA VAL A 259 -11.84 -14.18 27.85
C VAL A 259 -11.99 -15.03 29.09
N THR A 260 -11.10 -15.99 29.30
CA THR A 260 -11.07 -16.81 30.51
C THR A 260 -9.88 -16.42 31.38
N ILE A 261 -10.14 -16.14 32.62
CA ILE A 261 -9.14 -15.83 33.67
C ILE A 261 -8.97 -17.04 34.53
N ILE A 262 -7.75 -17.56 34.65
CA ILE A 262 -7.42 -18.74 35.42
C ILE A 262 -6.48 -18.31 36.56
N LYS A 263 -6.90 -18.55 37.82
CA LYS A 263 -6.11 -18.24 39.02
C LYS A 263 -5.39 -19.47 39.58
N SER A 264 -5.96 -20.64 39.36
CA SER A 264 -5.39 -21.91 39.76
C SER A 264 -5.97 -23.07 38.95
N ILE A 265 -5.53 -24.29 39.21
CA ILE A 265 -6.06 -25.51 38.57
C ILE A 265 -7.54 -25.76 38.82
N THR A 266 -8.13 -25.16 39.88
CA THR A 266 -9.53 -25.34 40.31
C THR A 266 -10.33 -24.02 40.21
N GLU A 267 -9.70 -22.90 39.99
CA GLU A 267 -10.37 -21.61 40.01
C GLU A 267 -10.17 -20.87 38.68
N PHE A 268 -11.23 -20.77 37.89
CA PHE A 268 -11.25 -19.96 36.65
C PHE A 268 -12.64 -19.37 36.43
N THR A 269 -12.68 -18.26 35.72
CA THR A 269 -13.91 -17.56 35.33
C THR A 269 -13.83 -17.14 33.86
N THR A 270 -14.94 -17.29 33.14
CA THR A 270 -15.06 -16.90 31.73
C THR A 270 -16.04 -15.74 31.59
N TYR A 271 -15.59 -14.69 30.92
CA TYR A 271 -16.36 -13.49 30.63
C TYR A 271 -16.60 -13.37 29.11
N LYS A 272 -17.81 -13.00 28.71
CA LYS A 272 -18.14 -12.74 27.30
C LYS A 272 -17.55 -11.38 26.87
N THR A 273 -17.15 -11.25 25.62
CA THR A 273 -16.79 -9.97 25.01
C THR A 273 -17.99 -9.39 24.28
N GLU A 274 -18.13 -8.08 24.23
CA GLU A 274 -19.22 -7.40 23.49
C GLU A 274 -18.97 -7.41 21.97
N THR A 275 -17.69 -7.40 21.59
CA THR A 275 -17.25 -7.38 20.18
C THR A 275 -16.27 -8.54 19.94
N GLY A 276 -16.29 -9.08 18.72
CA GLY A 276 -15.34 -10.13 18.34
C GLY A 276 -13.90 -9.61 18.42
N SER A 277 -13.08 -10.20 19.32
CA SER A 277 -11.70 -9.78 19.52
C SER A 277 -10.70 -10.69 18.83
N SER A 278 -9.66 -10.10 18.24
CA SER A 278 -8.49 -10.81 17.72
C SER A 278 -7.52 -11.17 18.84
N PHE A 279 -7.38 -10.27 19.80
CA PHE A 279 -6.52 -10.46 20.98
C PHE A 279 -6.98 -9.56 22.13
N ILE A 280 -6.74 -10.01 23.38
CA ILE A 280 -7.06 -9.24 24.59
C ILE A 280 -5.83 -9.24 25.50
N LYS A 281 -5.33 -8.06 25.87
CA LYS A 281 -4.22 -7.87 26.82
C LYS A 281 -4.72 -7.26 28.12
N LYS A 282 -4.40 -7.89 29.23
CA LYS A 282 -4.72 -7.36 30.58
C LYS A 282 -3.73 -6.28 30.97
N ASN A 283 -4.24 -5.19 31.57
CA ASN A 283 -3.47 -4.10 32.15
C ASN A 283 -4.06 -3.71 33.52
N GLY A 284 -3.46 -4.21 34.60
CA GLY A 284 -4.02 -4.02 35.94
C GLY A 284 -5.44 -4.56 36.08
N ASN A 285 -6.40 -3.66 36.32
CA ASN A 285 -7.83 -3.99 36.42
C ASN A 285 -8.62 -3.79 35.11
N THR A 286 -7.95 -3.33 34.05
CA THR A 286 -8.55 -3.13 32.71
C THR A 286 -7.97 -4.10 31.69
N PHE A 287 -8.53 -4.09 30.51
CA PHE A 287 -8.11 -4.91 29.38
C PHE A 287 -8.09 -4.07 28.10
N TRP A 288 -7.13 -4.33 27.23
CA TRP A 288 -7.11 -3.81 25.88
C TRP A 288 -7.56 -4.89 24.91
N SER A 289 -8.64 -4.68 24.21
CA SER A 289 -9.21 -5.60 23.22
C SER A 289 -8.93 -5.10 21.80
N CYS A 290 -8.23 -5.91 21.00
CA CYS A 290 -8.00 -5.69 19.59
C CYS A 290 -9.19 -6.25 18.81
N ASN A 291 -9.97 -5.38 18.14
CA ASN A 291 -11.24 -5.73 17.51
C ASN A 291 -11.15 -5.63 15.97
N SER A 292 -10.06 -6.10 15.39
CA SER A 292 -9.81 -6.05 13.95
C SER A 292 -10.01 -4.61 13.40
N TYR A 293 -10.87 -4.44 12.41
CA TYR A 293 -11.13 -3.13 11.77
C TYR A 293 -11.91 -2.13 12.66
N SER A 294 -12.40 -2.57 13.82
CA SER A 294 -13.02 -1.69 14.80
C SER A 294 -12.03 -1.08 15.81
N GLY A 295 -10.72 -1.25 15.56
CA GLY A 295 -9.66 -0.65 16.37
C GLY A 295 -9.38 -1.37 17.69
N VAL A 296 -8.75 -0.66 18.63
CA VAL A 296 -8.38 -1.17 19.96
C VAL A 296 -9.17 -0.42 21.02
N VAL A 297 -9.79 -1.17 21.93
CA VAL A 297 -10.71 -0.63 22.94
C VAL A 297 -10.22 -0.95 24.35
N GLU A 298 -10.21 0.04 25.23
CA GLU A 298 -10.03 -0.19 26.67
C GLU A 298 -11.33 -0.71 27.27
N CYS A 299 -11.26 -1.85 27.96
CA CYS A 299 -12.41 -2.57 28.51
C CYS A 299 -12.21 -2.85 29.99
N LYS A 300 -13.32 -3.08 30.70
CA LYS A 300 -13.33 -3.66 32.05
C LYS A 300 -14.38 -4.74 32.17
N ILE A 301 -14.22 -5.61 33.17
CA ILE A 301 -15.25 -6.59 33.52
C ILE A 301 -16.38 -5.87 34.26
N ASP A 302 -17.59 -6.00 33.72
CA ASP A 302 -18.83 -5.52 34.31
C ASP A 302 -19.93 -6.56 34.10
N ASN A 303 -20.61 -7.02 35.19
CA ASN A 303 -21.71 -7.99 35.14
C ASN A 303 -21.45 -9.23 34.25
N ASP A 304 -20.31 -9.90 34.46
CA ASP A 304 -19.87 -11.08 33.71
C ASP A 304 -19.55 -10.84 32.22
N ARG A 305 -19.33 -9.57 31.82
CA ARG A 305 -18.91 -9.19 30.48
C ARG A 305 -17.67 -8.32 30.51
N LEU A 306 -16.93 -8.35 29.41
CA LEU A 306 -15.87 -7.40 29.11
C LEU A 306 -16.48 -6.29 28.26
N SER A 307 -16.70 -5.14 28.87
CA SER A 307 -17.39 -3.99 28.25
C SER A 307 -16.44 -2.84 28.02
N ALA A 308 -16.59 -2.14 26.89
CA ALA A 308 -15.82 -0.98 26.53
C ALA A 308 -16.01 0.18 27.54
N ILE A 309 -14.93 0.86 27.90
CA ILE A 309 -14.94 2.05 28.78
C ILE A 309 -14.45 3.32 28.09
N LYS A 310 -13.91 3.20 26.86
CA LYS A 310 -13.48 4.32 26.02
C LYS A 310 -13.85 4.03 24.57
N GLU A 311 -13.86 5.09 23.75
CA GLU A 311 -13.97 4.99 22.30
C GLU A 311 -12.76 4.22 21.74
N PRO A 312 -12.94 3.52 20.60
CA PRO A 312 -11.85 2.79 19.97
C PRO A 312 -10.69 3.71 19.56
N LEU A 313 -9.47 3.26 19.85
CA LEU A 313 -8.25 3.85 19.33
C LEU A 313 -8.05 3.35 17.89
N GLN A 314 -8.08 4.29 16.95
CA GLN A 314 -7.86 4.00 15.53
C GLN A 314 -7.25 5.22 14.85
N PRO A 315 -5.94 5.20 14.54
CA PRO A 315 -5.31 6.29 13.83
C PRO A 315 -5.94 6.54 12.46
N ASN A 316 -6.01 7.80 12.04
CA ASN A 316 -6.49 8.12 10.69
C ASN A 316 -5.49 7.64 9.64
N SER A 317 -5.90 6.69 8.83
CA SER A 317 -5.07 6.02 7.81
C SER A 317 -5.95 5.36 6.75
N PRO A 318 -5.36 4.82 5.66
CA PRO A 318 -6.07 3.92 4.76
C PRO A 318 -6.70 2.75 5.52
N VAL A 319 -7.91 2.34 5.17
CA VAL A 319 -8.55 1.18 5.83
C VAL A 319 -7.81 -0.12 5.50
N ARG A 320 -7.21 -0.23 4.32
CA ARG A 320 -6.45 -1.40 3.84
C ARG A 320 -5.23 -0.97 3.03
N ASN A 321 -4.29 -1.90 2.89
CA ASN A 321 -3.11 -1.73 2.04
C ASN A 321 -3.38 -2.18 0.58
N TYR A 322 -4.59 -2.01 0.08
CA TYR A 322 -5.00 -2.34 -1.29
C TYR A 322 -5.02 -1.08 -2.14
N CYS A 323 -4.20 -1.03 -3.19
CA CYS A 323 -3.98 0.17 -4.01
C CYS A 323 -3.89 -0.19 -5.50
N GLU A 324 -4.83 -1.01 -5.98
CA GLU A 324 -4.85 -1.48 -7.37
C GLU A 324 -5.25 -0.42 -8.38
N PHE A 325 -5.98 0.62 -7.94
CA PHE A 325 -6.34 1.76 -8.76
C PHE A 325 -6.27 3.05 -7.95
N MET A 326 -5.73 4.09 -8.57
CA MET A 326 -5.66 5.45 -8.02
C MET A 326 -5.99 6.49 -9.08
N LYS A 327 -6.75 7.53 -8.70
CA LYS A 327 -7.08 8.67 -9.56
C LYS A 327 -7.27 9.93 -8.72
N PHE A 328 -6.79 11.07 -9.21
CA PHE A 328 -7.09 12.36 -8.60
C PHE A 328 -8.45 12.89 -9.04
N THR A 329 -9.19 13.47 -8.10
CA THR A 329 -10.35 14.31 -8.38
C THR A 329 -9.91 15.66 -8.92
N LYS A 330 -10.83 16.42 -9.49
CA LYS A 330 -10.55 17.76 -10.03
C LYS A 330 -10.10 18.76 -8.95
N ASP A 331 -10.55 18.58 -7.72
CA ASP A 331 -10.18 19.40 -6.55
C ASP A 331 -8.93 18.89 -5.81
N GLY A 332 -8.20 17.92 -6.38
CA GLY A 332 -6.90 17.47 -5.89
C GLY A 332 -6.94 16.43 -4.77
N LYS A 333 -8.06 15.72 -4.58
CA LYS A 333 -8.11 14.57 -3.66
C LYS A 333 -7.72 13.29 -4.38
N LEU A 334 -7.02 12.39 -3.72
CA LEU A 334 -6.65 11.09 -4.26
C LEU A 334 -7.71 10.05 -3.91
N LEU A 335 -8.34 9.47 -4.91
CA LEU A 335 -9.22 8.31 -4.79
C LEU A 335 -8.42 7.03 -4.97
N VAL A 336 -8.63 6.04 -4.10
CA VAL A 336 -7.94 4.75 -4.10
C VAL A 336 -8.96 3.63 -3.98
N THR A 337 -8.85 2.60 -4.85
CA THR A 337 -9.63 1.37 -4.71
C THR A 337 -8.75 0.12 -4.71
N GLY A 338 -9.27 -0.96 -4.13
CA GLY A 338 -8.50 -2.17 -3.86
C GLY A 338 -9.02 -3.43 -4.54
N GLY A 339 -9.72 -3.32 -5.66
CA GLY A 339 -10.28 -4.47 -6.38
C GLY A 339 -9.36 -5.03 -7.45
N THR A 340 -9.17 -6.34 -7.46
CA THR A 340 -8.38 -7.03 -8.49
C THR A 340 -9.18 -7.28 -9.78
N LEU A 341 -8.50 -7.17 -10.92
CA LEU A 341 -9.01 -7.52 -12.25
C LEU A 341 -8.54 -8.93 -12.70
N ASN A 342 -8.15 -9.78 -11.76
CA ASN A 342 -7.67 -11.11 -12.11
C ASN A 342 -8.84 -12.02 -12.57
N TYR A 343 -8.81 -12.42 -13.84
CA TYR A 343 -9.84 -13.27 -14.45
C TYR A 343 -9.72 -14.75 -14.04
N PHE A 344 -8.50 -15.20 -13.77
CA PHE A 344 -8.20 -16.62 -13.55
C PHE A 344 -8.32 -17.06 -12.10
N ASP A 345 -8.11 -16.14 -11.16
CA ASP A 345 -8.18 -16.41 -9.74
C ASP A 345 -9.50 -15.90 -9.14
N ASN A 346 -10.14 -16.71 -8.32
CA ASN A 346 -11.29 -16.29 -7.52
C ASN A 346 -10.81 -15.48 -6.29
N ILE A 347 -9.93 -14.53 -6.49
CA ILE A 347 -9.49 -13.62 -5.45
C ILE A 347 -10.55 -12.53 -5.33
N PHE A 348 -11.26 -12.51 -4.21
CA PHE A 348 -12.23 -11.50 -3.87
C PHE A 348 -11.65 -10.61 -2.78
N HIS A 349 -11.10 -9.47 -3.18
CA HIS A 349 -10.76 -8.43 -2.23
C HIS A 349 -12.04 -7.82 -1.66
N GLU A 350 -12.06 -7.57 -0.37
CA GLU A 350 -13.13 -6.81 0.28
C GLU A 350 -13.27 -5.44 -0.38
N GLY A 351 -14.49 -4.99 -0.54
CA GLY A 351 -14.79 -3.71 -1.19
C GLY A 351 -14.12 -2.57 -0.44
N THR A 352 -13.27 -1.86 -1.16
CA THR A 352 -12.43 -0.82 -0.57
C THR A 352 -12.47 0.42 -1.44
N ILE A 353 -12.92 1.54 -0.86
CA ILE A 353 -12.79 2.88 -1.42
C ILE A 353 -12.23 3.78 -0.34
N MET A 354 -11.15 4.48 -0.66
CA MET A 354 -10.47 5.40 0.23
C MET A 354 -10.24 6.72 -0.51
N GLU A 355 -10.35 7.84 0.20
CA GLU A 355 -10.03 9.17 -0.31
C GLU A 355 -8.99 9.81 0.60
N TYR A 356 -7.92 10.32 0.02
CA TYR A 356 -6.92 11.13 0.73
C TYR A 356 -7.08 12.60 0.36
N ASP A 357 -7.36 13.43 1.35
CA ASP A 357 -7.43 14.87 1.20
C ASP A 357 -6.06 15.48 1.55
N TYR A 358 -5.35 15.91 0.53
CA TYR A 358 -4.01 16.48 0.64
C TYR A 358 -3.98 17.79 1.44
N SER A 359 -5.07 18.55 1.41
CA SER A 359 -5.15 19.84 2.11
C SER A 359 -5.24 19.69 3.63
N THR A 360 -5.85 18.60 4.10
CA THR A 360 -6.03 18.29 5.51
C THR A 360 -5.14 17.16 6.00
N LEU A 361 -4.44 16.47 5.10
CA LEU A 361 -3.62 15.27 5.33
C LEU A 361 -4.43 14.15 6.00
N LYS A 362 -5.70 13.99 5.60
CA LYS A 362 -6.61 13.01 6.21
C LYS A 362 -7.17 12.04 5.21
N TRP A 363 -7.33 10.81 5.68
CA TRP A 363 -8.04 9.76 4.99
C TRP A 363 -9.52 9.76 5.35
N PHE A 364 -10.36 9.53 4.35
CA PHE A 364 -11.76 9.15 4.50
C PHE A 364 -11.95 7.76 3.89
N ASN A 365 -12.44 6.82 4.69
CA ASN A 365 -12.76 5.46 4.26
C ASN A 365 -14.26 5.35 4.05
N PHE A 366 -14.70 4.99 2.84
CA PHE A 366 -16.12 4.87 2.52
C PHE A 366 -16.76 3.71 3.30
N PRO A 367 -17.99 3.88 3.81
CA PRO A 367 -18.63 2.91 4.69
C PRO A 367 -19.05 1.64 3.95
N GLU A 368 -18.52 0.48 4.34
CA GLU A 368 -18.78 -0.82 3.72
C GLU A 368 -20.08 -1.48 4.23
N GLU A 369 -20.33 -1.42 5.54
CA GLU A 369 -21.48 -2.12 6.16
C GLU A 369 -22.81 -1.57 5.66
N THR A 370 -22.94 -0.25 5.52
CA THR A 370 -24.16 0.39 4.95
C THR A 370 -24.50 -0.13 3.56
N ILE A 371 -23.47 -0.37 2.73
CA ILE A 371 -23.63 -0.91 1.38
C ILE A 371 -24.13 -2.36 1.45
N LYS A 372 -23.50 -3.20 2.27
CA LYS A 372 -23.89 -4.60 2.47
C LYS A 372 -25.31 -4.73 3.05
N GLU A 373 -25.63 -3.93 4.05
CA GLU A 373 -26.96 -3.90 4.68
C GLU A 373 -28.03 -3.46 3.70
N THR A 374 -27.77 -2.42 2.91
CA THR A 374 -28.76 -1.85 1.95
C THR A 374 -28.97 -2.77 0.75
N THR A 375 -27.89 -3.37 0.21
CA THR A 375 -27.98 -4.19 -1.01
C THR A 375 -28.30 -5.66 -0.72
N GLY A 376 -28.00 -6.15 0.48
CA GLY A 376 -28.04 -7.58 0.83
C GLY A 376 -27.02 -8.43 0.09
N LEU A 377 -26.03 -7.79 -0.58
CA LEU A 377 -25.01 -8.45 -1.41
C LEU A 377 -23.61 -8.26 -0.83
N ASN A 378 -22.70 -9.12 -1.25
CA ASN A 378 -21.28 -8.93 -0.93
C ASN A 378 -20.77 -7.66 -1.62
N TYR A 379 -20.00 -6.87 -0.86
CA TYR A 379 -19.30 -5.70 -1.37
C TYR A 379 -17.83 -6.07 -1.56
N VAL A 380 -17.42 -6.34 -2.80
CA VAL A 380 -16.10 -6.87 -3.14
C VAL A 380 -15.58 -6.35 -4.48
N ASN A 381 -14.28 -6.39 -4.67
CA ASN A 381 -13.56 -6.09 -5.91
C ASN A 381 -13.97 -4.76 -6.55
N ILE A 382 -13.79 -3.67 -5.83
CA ILE A 382 -13.98 -2.32 -6.36
C ILE A 382 -12.74 -1.93 -7.16
N CYS A 383 -12.88 -1.91 -8.50
CA CYS A 383 -11.76 -1.85 -9.43
C CYS A 383 -11.42 -0.45 -9.93
N SER A 384 -12.39 0.44 -9.97
CA SER A 384 -12.18 1.86 -10.30
C SER A 384 -13.22 2.73 -9.63
N ILE A 385 -12.91 4.01 -9.52
CA ILE A 385 -13.80 5.06 -9.05
C ILE A 385 -13.52 6.34 -9.82
N ASP A 386 -14.56 7.09 -10.12
CA ASP A 386 -14.42 8.42 -10.71
C ASP A 386 -15.44 9.40 -10.13
N GLU A 387 -15.08 10.68 -10.12
CA GLU A 387 -15.93 11.79 -9.71
C GLU A 387 -16.50 12.50 -10.93
N ASP A 388 -17.80 12.83 -10.89
CA ASP A 388 -18.44 13.64 -11.93
C ASP A 388 -17.75 15.02 -12.04
N PRO A 389 -17.09 15.34 -13.16
CA PRO A 389 -16.36 16.58 -13.32
C PRO A 389 -17.27 17.83 -13.30
N THR A 390 -18.58 17.63 -13.39
CA THR A 390 -19.60 18.69 -13.39
C THR A 390 -20.33 18.82 -12.05
N GLU A 391 -20.19 17.83 -11.15
CA GLU A 391 -20.84 17.79 -9.84
C GLU A 391 -19.87 17.24 -8.76
N PRO A 392 -19.01 18.09 -8.15
CA PRO A 392 -18.11 17.65 -7.10
C PRO A 392 -18.81 16.92 -5.94
N GLY A 393 -18.20 15.84 -5.46
CA GLY A 393 -18.78 14.98 -4.43
C GLY A 393 -19.75 13.93 -4.95
N HIS A 394 -19.94 13.81 -6.26
CA HIS A 394 -20.72 12.76 -6.90
C HIS A 394 -19.79 11.72 -7.54
N TYR A 395 -19.76 10.51 -6.95
CA TYR A 395 -18.84 9.46 -7.35
C TYR A 395 -19.56 8.22 -7.88
N PHE A 396 -18.90 7.54 -8.81
CA PHE A 396 -19.30 6.20 -9.25
C PHE A 396 -18.11 5.25 -9.13
N ALA A 397 -18.33 4.11 -8.49
CA ALA A 397 -17.32 3.08 -8.32
C ALA A 397 -17.78 1.76 -8.97
N SER A 398 -16.85 1.08 -9.65
CA SER A 398 -17.11 -0.18 -10.34
C SER A 398 -16.67 -1.39 -9.56
N SER A 399 -17.39 -2.51 -9.71
CA SER A 399 -17.02 -3.82 -9.17
C SER A 399 -16.84 -4.84 -10.28
N PHE A 400 -15.78 -5.67 -10.16
CA PHE A 400 -15.58 -6.83 -11.05
C PHE A 400 -16.48 -8.02 -10.65
N GLY A 401 -17.74 -7.74 -10.34
CA GLY A 401 -18.71 -8.74 -9.94
C GLY A 401 -20.12 -8.21 -9.77
N TYR A 402 -20.29 -7.10 -9.11
CA TYR A 402 -21.60 -6.65 -8.63
C TYR A 402 -22.11 -5.34 -9.28
N GLY A 403 -21.52 -4.90 -10.40
CA GLY A 403 -21.98 -3.72 -11.13
C GLY A 403 -21.33 -2.42 -10.64
N ILE A 404 -22.13 -1.36 -10.49
CA ILE A 404 -21.67 0.00 -10.21
C ILE A 404 -22.35 0.52 -8.95
N TYR A 405 -21.60 1.27 -8.13
CA TYR A 405 -22.07 1.92 -6.91
C TYR A 405 -21.98 3.44 -7.07
N GLU A 406 -23.08 4.14 -6.78
CA GLU A 406 -23.20 5.60 -6.79
C GLU A 406 -23.11 6.14 -5.38
N PHE A 407 -22.31 7.22 -5.21
CA PHE A 407 -22.14 7.92 -3.93
C PHE A 407 -22.34 9.43 -4.14
N ARG A 408 -22.96 10.11 -3.15
CA ARG A 408 -23.01 11.56 -3.07
C ARG A 408 -22.54 12.03 -1.73
N ASN A 409 -21.62 12.99 -1.72
CA ASN A 409 -21.01 13.48 -0.49
C ASN A 409 -20.50 12.34 0.41
N LYS A 410 -19.94 11.28 -0.23
CA LYS A 410 -19.39 10.07 0.40
C LYS A 410 -20.43 9.12 1.02
N GLU A 411 -21.71 9.40 0.86
CA GLU A 411 -22.79 8.50 1.27
C GLU A 411 -23.23 7.62 0.10
N PHE A 412 -23.47 6.34 0.38
CA PHE A 412 -23.99 5.40 -0.62
C PHE A 412 -25.43 5.75 -1.01
N ILE A 413 -25.68 5.87 -2.31
CA ILE A 413 -27.00 6.22 -2.85
C ILE A 413 -27.66 4.99 -3.47
N LYS A 414 -26.95 4.29 -4.38
CA LYS A 414 -27.57 3.26 -5.21
C LYS A 414 -26.55 2.32 -5.84
N GLN A 415 -26.97 1.09 -6.07
CA GLN A 415 -26.26 0.13 -6.92
C GLN A 415 -26.96 0.00 -8.27
N TYR A 416 -26.20 -0.01 -9.36
CA TYR A 416 -26.65 -0.36 -10.69
C TYR A 416 -26.17 -1.76 -11.05
N ASN A 417 -27.10 -2.62 -11.47
CA ASN A 417 -26.86 -3.99 -11.88
C ASN A 417 -27.81 -4.41 -13.00
N HIS A 418 -27.85 -5.70 -13.33
CA HIS A 418 -28.69 -6.24 -14.40
C HIS A 418 -30.20 -6.14 -14.15
N LEU A 419 -30.65 -5.82 -12.93
CA LEU A 419 -32.07 -5.69 -12.57
C LEU A 419 -32.62 -4.28 -12.79
N ASN A 420 -31.79 -3.25 -12.69
CA ASN A 420 -32.22 -1.85 -12.66
C ASN A 420 -31.49 -0.94 -13.65
N SER A 421 -30.69 -1.54 -14.54
CA SER A 421 -29.93 -0.83 -15.57
C SER A 421 -29.70 -1.71 -16.80
N PRO A 422 -29.19 -1.19 -17.92
CA PRO A 422 -28.78 -1.99 -19.07
C PRO A 422 -27.54 -2.84 -18.88
N LEU A 423 -26.92 -2.85 -17.69
CA LEU A 423 -25.77 -3.70 -17.38
C LEU A 423 -26.16 -5.18 -17.49
N GLU A 424 -25.26 -5.98 -18.02
CA GLU A 424 -25.49 -7.40 -18.27
C GLU A 424 -24.61 -8.28 -17.37
N SER A 425 -25.15 -9.41 -16.94
CA SER A 425 -24.34 -10.47 -16.32
C SER A 425 -23.76 -11.40 -17.36
N VAL A 426 -22.54 -11.89 -17.13
CA VAL A 426 -21.94 -12.96 -17.94
C VAL A 426 -22.79 -14.23 -17.92
N HIS A 427 -23.43 -14.52 -16.77
CA HIS A 427 -24.36 -15.63 -16.62
C HIS A 427 -25.78 -15.20 -16.95
N LYS A 428 -26.47 -15.98 -17.79
CA LYS A 428 -27.84 -15.65 -18.23
C LYS A 428 -28.94 -16.18 -17.30
N SER A 429 -28.59 -17.09 -16.36
CA SER A 429 -29.53 -17.68 -15.39
C SER A 429 -28.78 -18.31 -14.20
N GLY A 430 -29.51 -18.60 -13.12
CA GLY A 430 -29.02 -19.30 -11.95
C GLY A 430 -28.51 -18.39 -10.82
N ALA A 431 -28.01 -18.98 -9.72
CA ALA A 431 -27.61 -18.29 -8.51
C ALA A 431 -26.40 -17.34 -8.67
N TYR A 432 -25.74 -17.38 -9.81
CA TYR A 432 -24.54 -16.58 -10.06
C TYR A 432 -24.80 -15.31 -10.87
N ILE A 433 -26.02 -15.09 -11.35
CA ILE A 433 -26.35 -13.93 -12.20
C ILE A 433 -25.99 -12.59 -11.54
N GLU A 434 -26.21 -12.47 -10.24
CA GLU A 434 -25.92 -11.23 -9.50
C GLU A 434 -24.42 -11.00 -9.24
N ARG A 435 -23.60 -12.07 -9.28
CA ARG A 435 -22.18 -12.05 -8.93
C ARG A 435 -21.25 -11.82 -10.13
N TYR A 436 -21.83 -11.71 -11.33
CA TYR A 436 -21.04 -11.65 -12.57
C TYR A 436 -21.46 -10.49 -13.49
N VAL A 437 -21.94 -9.40 -12.89
CA VAL A 437 -22.07 -8.10 -13.57
C VAL A 437 -20.70 -7.42 -13.49
N ARG A 438 -19.80 -7.79 -14.40
CA ARG A 438 -18.39 -7.43 -14.36
C ARG A 438 -18.15 -6.07 -14.99
N ILE A 439 -17.77 -5.09 -14.16
CA ILE A 439 -17.44 -3.72 -14.58
C ILE A 439 -16.03 -3.40 -14.13
N PRO A 440 -14.99 -3.65 -14.96
CA PRO A 440 -13.60 -3.34 -14.61
C PRO A 440 -13.31 -1.84 -14.51
N THR A 441 -14.05 -1.01 -15.27
CA THR A 441 -13.76 0.42 -15.37
C THR A 441 -15.03 1.24 -15.47
N VAL A 442 -15.07 2.33 -14.72
CA VAL A 442 -15.96 3.49 -14.92
C VAL A 442 -15.10 4.73 -15.05
N GLU A 443 -15.48 5.64 -15.96
CA GLU A 443 -14.77 6.89 -16.20
C GLU A 443 -15.73 7.94 -16.76
N PHE A 444 -15.67 9.18 -16.26
CA PHE A 444 -16.43 10.29 -16.79
C PHE A 444 -15.71 10.95 -17.98
N ASP A 445 -16.48 11.34 -18.98
CA ASP A 445 -16.01 12.32 -19.96
C ASP A 445 -16.18 13.76 -19.43
N ASN A 446 -15.62 14.73 -20.16
CA ASN A 446 -15.67 16.14 -19.76
C ASN A 446 -17.11 16.73 -19.78
N GLU A 447 -18.06 16.04 -20.40
CA GLU A 447 -19.46 16.45 -20.50
C GLU A 447 -20.31 15.90 -19.36
N GLY A 448 -19.74 15.02 -18.50
CA GLY A 448 -20.40 14.38 -17.39
C GLY A 448 -21.18 13.11 -17.76
N ASN A 449 -20.82 12.46 -18.87
CA ASN A 449 -21.32 11.12 -19.18
C ASN A 449 -20.39 10.05 -18.57
N LEU A 450 -20.95 9.07 -17.87
CA LEU A 450 -20.18 7.97 -17.28
C LEU A 450 -20.03 6.81 -18.26
N TRP A 451 -18.81 6.58 -18.70
CA TRP A 451 -18.45 5.40 -19.50
C TRP A 451 -18.26 4.19 -18.60
N CYS A 452 -18.91 3.09 -18.93
CA CYS A 452 -18.89 1.87 -18.16
C CYS A 452 -18.53 0.71 -19.09
N ILE A 453 -17.46 -0.01 -18.77
CA ILE A 453 -17.07 -1.20 -19.51
C ILE A 453 -17.66 -2.44 -18.86
N ASN A 454 -18.63 -3.07 -19.50
CA ASN A 454 -19.29 -4.30 -19.03
C ASN A 454 -18.71 -5.49 -19.79
N THR A 455 -17.68 -6.11 -19.22
CA THR A 455 -16.91 -7.15 -19.92
C THR A 455 -17.57 -8.53 -19.92
N GLY A 456 -17.22 -9.37 -20.91
CA GLY A 456 -17.74 -10.74 -21.04
C GLY A 456 -19.18 -10.84 -21.52
N VAL A 457 -19.74 -9.78 -22.08
CA VAL A 457 -21.11 -9.67 -22.54
C VAL A 457 -21.17 -9.20 -24.00
N LYS A 458 -22.37 -9.16 -24.59
CA LYS A 458 -22.54 -8.75 -25.97
C LYS A 458 -22.31 -7.24 -26.17
N ASN A 459 -22.92 -6.40 -25.33
CA ASN A 459 -22.78 -4.95 -25.43
C ASN A 459 -21.83 -4.45 -24.36
N VAL A 460 -20.54 -4.37 -24.71
CA VAL A 460 -19.45 -4.13 -23.76
C VAL A 460 -19.43 -2.69 -23.25
N ILE A 461 -19.71 -1.70 -24.10
CA ILE A 461 -19.65 -0.28 -23.73
C ILE A 461 -21.05 0.22 -23.41
N LYS A 462 -21.22 0.70 -22.18
CA LYS A 462 -22.45 1.35 -21.70
C LYS A 462 -22.10 2.76 -21.25
N ILE A 463 -22.96 3.70 -21.54
CA ILE A 463 -22.77 5.11 -21.17
C ILE A 463 -24.02 5.57 -20.43
N LEU A 464 -23.84 5.96 -19.17
CA LEU A 464 -24.87 6.68 -18.42
C LEU A 464 -24.69 8.17 -18.69
N LYS A 465 -25.62 8.74 -19.44
CA LYS A 465 -25.59 10.16 -19.79
C LYS A 465 -25.98 11.01 -18.58
N LYS A 466 -25.56 12.27 -18.61
CA LYS A 466 -25.88 13.27 -17.58
C LYS A 466 -27.39 13.43 -17.31
N ASP A 467 -28.24 13.20 -18.31
CA ASP A 467 -29.69 13.23 -18.18
C ASP A 467 -30.32 11.97 -17.55
N GLY A 468 -29.48 11.00 -17.16
CA GLY A 468 -29.88 9.71 -16.58
C GLY A 468 -30.27 8.65 -17.60
N SER A 469 -30.25 8.94 -18.90
CA SER A 469 -30.47 7.95 -19.95
C SER A 469 -29.27 7.10 -20.22
N TRP A 470 -29.46 5.86 -20.70
CA TRP A 470 -28.41 4.94 -21.05
C TRP A 470 -28.25 4.79 -22.56
N LEU A 471 -26.99 4.77 -23.03
CA LEU A 471 -26.61 4.43 -24.39
C LEU A 471 -25.70 3.19 -24.37
N SER A 472 -25.79 2.34 -25.38
CA SER A 472 -24.85 1.22 -25.60
C SER A 472 -24.18 1.38 -26.95
N LEU A 473 -22.85 1.35 -26.96
CA LEU A 473 -22.07 1.28 -28.19
C LEU A 473 -21.76 -0.17 -28.49
N ASN A 474 -22.05 -0.61 -29.71
CA ASN A 474 -21.90 -2.01 -30.09
C ASN A 474 -20.78 -2.19 -31.11
N TYR A 475 -19.67 -2.80 -30.65
CA TYR A 475 -18.57 -3.25 -31.51
C TYR A 475 -18.48 -4.76 -31.44
N LYS A 476 -18.73 -5.42 -32.57
CA LYS A 476 -18.74 -6.89 -32.66
C LYS A 476 -17.39 -7.51 -32.26
N GLU A 477 -16.31 -6.80 -32.48
CA GLU A 477 -14.95 -7.18 -32.17
C GLU A 477 -14.69 -7.33 -30.67
N LEU A 478 -15.49 -6.66 -29.82
CA LEU A 478 -15.39 -6.69 -28.36
C LEU A 478 -16.36 -7.67 -27.70
N GLU A 479 -17.34 -8.23 -28.48
CA GLU A 479 -18.39 -9.09 -27.92
C GLU A 479 -17.78 -10.31 -27.20
N ASN A 480 -18.21 -10.53 -25.94
CA ASN A 480 -17.84 -11.67 -25.11
C ASN A 480 -16.35 -11.82 -24.76
N LEU A 481 -15.51 -10.84 -25.06
CA LEU A 481 -14.13 -10.85 -24.59
C LEU A 481 -14.11 -10.82 -23.05
N PRO A 482 -13.26 -11.61 -22.39
CA PRO A 482 -13.38 -11.90 -20.96
C PRO A 482 -12.98 -10.74 -20.04
N THR A 483 -12.08 -9.86 -20.49
CA THR A 483 -11.49 -8.80 -19.63
C THR A 483 -11.25 -7.49 -20.37
N VAL A 484 -12.25 -7.07 -21.17
CA VAL A 484 -12.22 -5.73 -21.77
C VAL A 484 -12.21 -4.69 -20.65
N ALA A 485 -11.32 -3.70 -20.74
CA ALA A 485 -11.16 -2.64 -19.73
C ALA A 485 -10.68 -1.34 -20.39
N LYS A 486 -10.47 -0.30 -19.63
CA LYS A 486 -9.83 0.99 -19.94
C LYS A 486 -10.12 1.52 -21.37
N PRO A 487 -11.18 2.29 -21.55
CA PRO A 487 -11.35 3.11 -22.74
C PRO A 487 -10.34 4.26 -22.73
N LEU A 488 -9.81 4.62 -23.90
CA LEU A 488 -8.98 5.79 -24.09
C LEU A 488 -9.46 6.51 -25.35
N LEU A 489 -9.90 7.75 -25.23
CA LEU A 489 -10.11 8.62 -26.36
C LEU A 489 -8.83 9.42 -26.57
N ASP A 490 -8.10 9.12 -27.64
CA ASP A 490 -6.81 9.76 -27.91
C ASP A 490 -6.97 11.20 -28.44
N SER A 491 -5.87 11.94 -28.52
CA SER A 491 -5.85 13.34 -28.98
C SER A 491 -6.37 13.54 -30.41
N ARG A 492 -6.46 12.46 -31.21
CA ARG A 492 -7.04 12.43 -32.56
C ARG A 492 -8.56 12.22 -32.56
N GLY A 493 -9.12 11.84 -31.41
CA GLY A 493 -10.50 11.47 -31.25
C GLY A 493 -10.80 9.99 -31.59
N TRP A 494 -9.78 9.12 -31.61
CA TRP A 494 -9.96 7.68 -31.82
C TRP A 494 -10.20 6.98 -30.51
N LEU A 495 -11.16 6.06 -30.51
CA LEU A 495 -11.48 5.25 -29.35
C LEU A 495 -10.61 3.99 -29.32
N TRP A 496 -9.78 3.89 -28.29
CA TRP A 496 -8.99 2.70 -27.99
C TRP A 496 -9.57 1.98 -26.77
N ILE A 497 -9.52 0.65 -26.79
CA ILE A 497 -9.97 -0.19 -25.68
C ILE A 497 -8.99 -1.35 -25.51
N THR A 498 -8.62 -1.63 -24.27
CA THR A 498 -7.75 -2.76 -23.94
C THR A 498 -8.55 -4.01 -23.60
N SER A 499 -8.01 -5.18 -23.95
CA SER A 499 -8.35 -6.47 -23.34
C SER A 499 -7.16 -6.94 -22.53
N LEU A 500 -7.36 -7.25 -21.23
CA LEU A 500 -6.25 -7.42 -20.29
C LEU A 500 -5.70 -8.85 -20.26
N GLN A 501 -6.57 -9.85 -20.22
CA GLN A 501 -6.25 -11.27 -20.02
C GLN A 501 -7.22 -12.16 -20.80
N GLY A 502 -6.87 -13.45 -20.96
CA GLY A 502 -7.65 -14.42 -21.71
C GLY A 502 -7.46 -14.25 -23.22
N GLU A 503 -7.84 -13.12 -23.76
CA GLU A 503 -7.54 -12.65 -25.11
C GLU A 503 -7.00 -11.22 -25.04
N PRO A 504 -5.76 -11.01 -24.56
CA PRO A 504 -5.18 -9.70 -24.35
C PRO A 504 -4.86 -8.99 -25.66
N GLY A 505 -5.05 -7.68 -25.69
CA GLY A 505 -4.76 -6.89 -26.87
C GLY A 505 -5.40 -5.51 -26.89
N LEU A 506 -5.43 -4.93 -28.09
CA LEU A 506 -5.95 -3.59 -28.34
C LEU A 506 -7.06 -3.63 -29.38
N PHE A 507 -8.13 -2.90 -29.14
CA PHE A 507 -9.14 -2.52 -30.11
C PHE A 507 -8.98 -1.03 -30.42
N CYS A 508 -9.21 -0.63 -31.66
CA CYS A 508 -9.25 0.76 -32.09
C CYS A 508 -10.43 0.99 -33.03
N ALA A 509 -11.18 2.08 -32.79
CA ALA A 509 -12.18 2.62 -33.68
C ALA A 509 -11.83 4.08 -34.04
N LYS A 510 -11.76 4.39 -35.34
CA LYS A 510 -11.67 5.75 -35.85
C LYS A 510 -13.07 6.32 -35.89
N THR A 511 -13.43 7.16 -34.96
CA THR A 511 -14.82 7.58 -34.69
C THR A 511 -15.36 8.66 -35.63
N ASN A 512 -14.56 9.11 -36.60
CA ASN A 512 -14.93 10.18 -37.58
C ASN A 512 -15.54 11.42 -36.93
N LYS A 513 -15.23 11.71 -35.64
CA LYS A 513 -15.81 12.77 -34.80
C LYS A 513 -17.27 12.55 -34.42
N THR A 514 -17.79 11.35 -34.58
CA THR A 514 -19.17 10.92 -34.26
C THR A 514 -19.15 9.84 -33.18
N LEU A 515 -18.55 10.14 -32.02
CA LEU A 515 -18.22 9.20 -30.94
C LEU A 515 -19.37 8.25 -30.50
N PHE A 516 -20.61 8.69 -30.68
CA PHE A 516 -21.80 7.91 -30.30
C PHE A 516 -22.49 7.22 -31.50
N ASP A 517 -21.99 7.38 -32.72
CA ASP A 517 -22.44 6.66 -33.92
C ASP A 517 -21.37 5.69 -34.39
N THR A 518 -21.57 4.41 -34.16
CA THR A 518 -20.58 3.37 -34.51
C THR A 518 -20.73 2.85 -35.93
N THR A 519 -21.64 3.41 -36.73
CA THR A 519 -21.95 2.90 -38.08
C THR A 519 -20.95 3.36 -39.13
N ASP A 520 -20.32 4.50 -38.94
CA ASP A 520 -19.31 5.09 -39.84
C ASP A 520 -17.87 4.85 -39.38
N ASP A 521 -17.66 4.10 -38.29
CA ASP A 521 -16.33 3.83 -37.75
C ASP A 521 -15.53 2.83 -38.59
N GLU A 522 -14.26 3.14 -38.83
CA GLU A 522 -13.26 2.13 -39.21
C GLU A 522 -12.70 1.48 -37.94
N LYS A 523 -12.74 0.16 -37.86
CA LYS A 523 -12.37 -0.55 -36.64
C LYS A 523 -11.43 -1.72 -36.88
N LYS A 524 -10.52 -1.97 -35.93
CA LYS A 524 -9.59 -3.10 -35.92
C LYS A 524 -9.30 -3.58 -34.50
N ILE A 525 -8.91 -4.82 -34.39
CA ILE A 525 -8.48 -5.46 -33.13
C ILE A 525 -7.20 -6.27 -33.35
N TRP A 526 -6.29 -6.22 -32.39
CA TRP A 526 -5.04 -6.98 -32.36
C TRP A 526 -4.97 -7.73 -31.05
N LEU A 527 -5.05 -9.04 -31.09
CA LEU A 527 -5.13 -9.92 -29.91
C LEU A 527 -3.95 -10.89 -29.86
N ASN A 528 -3.51 -11.21 -28.65
CA ASN A 528 -2.60 -12.31 -28.30
C ASN A 528 -1.19 -12.22 -28.89
N LYS A 529 -0.94 -11.41 -29.91
CA LYS A 529 0.34 -11.36 -30.59
C LYS A 529 0.69 -9.94 -31.07
N PHE A 530 1.86 -9.47 -30.66
CA PHE A 530 2.38 -8.18 -31.10
C PHE A 530 3.66 -8.36 -31.90
N THR A 531 3.78 -7.69 -33.02
CA THR A 531 4.97 -7.73 -33.90
C THR A 531 5.64 -6.37 -33.90
N ASN A 532 6.96 -6.35 -33.68
CA ASN A 532 7.73 -5.11 -33.67
C ASN A 532 8.26 -4.71 -35.07
N GLN A 533 8.92 -3.56 -35.16
CA GLN A 533 9.49 -3.00 -36.39
C GLN A 533 10.57 -3.88 -37.04
N ASP A 534 11.15 -4.83 -36.33
CA ASP A 534 12.15 -5.76 -36.85
C ASP A 534 11.54 -7.11 -37.26
N GLY A 535 10.21 -7.22 -37.25
CA GLY A 535 9.46 -8.45 -37.59
C GLY A 535 9.45 -9.50 -36.49
N ILE A 536 9.93 -9.18 -35.27
CA ILE A 536 9.90 -10.08 -34.12
C ILE A 536 8.49 -10.05 -33.52
N SER A 537 7.91 -11.23 -33.33
CA SER A 537 6.57 -11.38 -32.76
C SER A 537 6.64 -11.95 -31.35
N TYR A 538 5.82 -11.39 -30.47
CA TYR A 538 5.69 -11.74 -29.06
C TYR A 538 4.29 -12.26 -28.77
N ASP A 539 4.21 -13.37 -28.07
CA ASP A 539 2.94 -13.86 -27.54
C ASP A 539 2.60 -13.06 -26.26
N ILE A 540 1.45 -12.41 -26.27
CA ILE A 540 0.99 -11.55 -25.16
C ILE A 540 -0.06 -12.32 -24.37
N TYR A 541 0.16 -12.46 -23.06
CA TYR A 541 -0.77 -13.11 -22.14
C TYR A 541 -1.49 -12.10 -21.23
N GLN A 542 -0.90 -10.90 -21.06
CA GLN A 542 -1.43 -9.84 -20.21
C GLN A 542 -1.02 -8.47 -20.75
N LEU A 543 -1.99 -7.52 -20.73
CA LEU A 543 -1.81 -6.14 -21.11
C LEU A 543 -2.52 -5.26 -20.07
N TYR A 544 -1.79 -4.58 -19.20
CA TYR A 544 -2.39 -3.79 -18.10
C TYR A 544 -2.23 -2.28 -18.25
N ALA A 545 -1.19 -1.83 -18.97
CA ALA A 545 -0.90 -0.41 -19.10
C ALA A 545 -1.10 0.04 -20.54
N PHE A 546 -1.89 1.11 -20.70
CA PHE A 546 -2.12 1.77 -22.00
C PHE A 546 -2.40 3.24 -21.76
N ILE A 547 -1.60 4.12 -22.34
CA ILE A 547 -1.70 5.57 -22.14
C ILE A 547 -1.14 6.33 -23.36
N GLU A 548 -1.69 7.51 -23.63
CA GLU A 548 -1.15 8.48 -24.60
C GLU A 548 -0.22 9.46 -23.90
N ASP A 549 0.95 9.74 -24.48
CA ASP A 549 1.86 10.77 -24.02
C ASP A 549 1.57 12.14 -24.67
N ASN A 550 2.21 13.19 -24.18
CA ASN A 550 1.98 14.57 -24.66
C ASN A 550 2.37 14.80 -26.13
N ASN A 551 3.08 13.85 -26.76
CA ASN A 551 3.43 13.87 -28.17
C ASN A 551 2.44 13.08 -29.04
N GLY A 552 1.40 12.50 -28.44
CA GLY A 552 0.40 11.66 -29.11
C GLY A 552 0.90 10.25 -29.41
N HIS A 553 1.99 9.79 -28.77
CA HIS A 553 2.44 8.41 -28.83
C HIS A 553 1.68 7.57 -27.81
N LEU A 554 1.29 6.35 -28.20
CA LEU A 554 0.59 5.44 -27.31
C LEU A 554 1.59 4.41 -26.74
N TRP A 555 1.70 4.36 -25.42
CA TRP A 555 2.59 3.47 -24.68
C TRP A 555 1.81 2.27 -24.18
N VAL A 556 2.33 1.06 -24.42
CA VAL A 556 1.65 -0.21 -24.18
C VAL A 556 2.54 -1.08 -23.30
N GLY A 557 2.11 -1.33 -22.06
CA GLY A 557 2.80 -2.20 -21.11
C GLY A 557 2.19 -3.61 -21.07
N THR A 558 3.05 -4.61 -21.30
CA THR A 558 2.65 -6.02 -21.36
C THR A 558 3.48 -6.90 -20.42
N ASN A 559 3.12 -8.18 -20.34
CA ASN A 559 3.93 -9.18 -19.63
C ASN A 559 5.29 -9.47 -20.29
N THR A 560 5.52 -9.04 -21.53
CA THR A 560 6.76 -9.28 -22.29
C THR A 560 7.61 -8.03 -22.48
N GLY A 561 7.13 -6.89 -22.01
CA GLY A 561 7.84 -5.62 -22.10
C GLY A 561 7.00 -4.47 -22.61
N LEU A 562 7.70 -3.42 -23.04
CA LEU A 562 7.14 -2.15 -23.47
C LEU A 562 7.04 -2.10 -25.00
N PHE A 563 5.87 -1.67 -25.51
CA PHE A 563 5.61 -1.40 -26.91
C PHE A 563 5.09 0.03 -27.08
N ILE A 564 5.31 0.62 -28.25
CA ILE A 564 4.90 1.99 -28.57
C ILE A 564 4.21 2.03 -29.91
N ILE A 565 3.15 2.80 -30.02
CA ILE A 565 2.53 3.22 -31.28
C ILE A 565 2.92 4.68 -31.48
N ASP A 566 4.00 4.92 -32.23
CA ASP A 566 4.51 6.28 -32.49
C ASP A 566 3.76 6.99 -33.62
N ASN A 567 3.08 6.22 -34.48
CA ASN A 567 2.21 6.73 -35.54
C ASN A 567 0.95 5.86 -35.65
N ALA A 568 -0.15 6.33 -35.09
CA ALA A 568 -1.41 5.59 -35.04
C ALA A 568 -1.99 5.28 -36.41
N GLU A 569 -1.84 6.16 -37.42
CA GLU A 569 -2.32 5.92 -38.78
C GLU A 569 -1.57 4.76 -39.46
N ASN A 570 -0.24 4.71 -39.29
CA ASN A 570 0.56 3.60 -39.82
C ASN A 570 0.28 2.31 -39.08
N PHE A 571 0.19 2.38 -37.75
CA PHE A 571 -0.15 1.23 -36.92
C PHE A 571 -1.53 0.66 -37.29
N PHE A 572 -2.52 1.51 -37.47
CA PHE A 572 -3.86 1.07 -37.87
C PHE A 572 -3.84 0.31 -39.20
N LYS A 573 -2.93 0.66 -40.14
CA LYS A 573 -2.79 -0.04 -41.43
C LYS A 573 -2.09 -1.38 -41.29
N ASN A 574 -0.96 -1.46 -40.59
CA ASN A 574 -0.03 -2.62 -40.62
C ASN A 574 0.06 -3.41 -39.31
N GLY A 575 -0.37 -2.87 -38.15
CA GLY A 575 -0.30 -3.54 -36.86
C GLY A 575 1.11 -3.70 -36.27
N ILE A 576 2.09 -2.88 -36.75
CA ILE A 576 3.48 -2.98 -36.33
C ILE A 576 3.75 -2.00 -35.19
N PHE A 577 4.16 -2.55 -34.05
CA PHE A 577 4.60 -1.79 -32.88
C PHE A 577 6.06 -1.37 -33.00
N LYS A 578 6.41 -0.30 -32.31
CA LYS A 578 7.79 0.12 -32.09
C LYS A 578 8.26 -0.34 -30.73
N GLN A 579 9.52 -0.80 -30.65
CA GLN A 579 10.26 -1.00 -29.41
C GLN A 579 11.54 -0.15 -29.46
N ILE A 580 11.82 0.60 -28.40
CA ILE A 580 13.03 1.42 -28.31
C ILE A 580 14.25 0.52 -28.15
N LYS A 581 15.31 0.78 -28.92
CA LYS A 581 16.58 0.06 -28.85
C LYS A 581 17.57 0.85 -28.00
N VAL A 582 18.07 0.22 -26.94
CA VAL A 582 19.10 0.76 -26.05
C VAL A 582 20.44 0.10 -26.36
N PRO A 583 21.48 0.87 -26.76
CA PRO A 583 22.81 0.30 -27.02
C PRO A 583 23.39 -0.33 -25.76
N ARG A 584 24.02 -1.51 -25.91
CA ARG A 584 24.63 -2.23 -24.78
C ARG A 584 25.86 -1.56 -24.21
N ASN A 585 26.53 -0.70 -24.97
CA ASN A 585 27.77 -0.01 -24.57
C ASN A 585 28.90 -0.95 -24.08
N ASP A 586 28.87 -2.23 -24.47
CA ASP A 586 29.81 -3.29 -24.12
C ASP A 586 30.87 -3.54 -25.24
N GLY A 587 30.91 -2.67 -26.25
CA GLY A 587 31.81 -2.78 -27.40
C GLY A 587 31.34 -3.75 -28.50
N THR A 588 30.19 -4.42 -28.33
CA THR A 588 29.66 -5.34 -29.35
C THR A 588 28.91 -4.65 -30.47
N GLY A 589 28.52 -3.39 -30.31
CA GLY A 589 27.66 -2.65 -31.24
C GLY A 589 26.21 -3.17 -31.30
N LEU A 590 25.82 -4.01 -30.34
CA LEU A 590 24.48 -4.54 -30.20
C LEU A 590 23.60 -3.62 -29.34
N ALA A 591 22.29 -3.76 -29.50
CA ALA A 591 21.28 -3.06 -28.71
C ALA A 591 20.22 -4.07 -28.21
N ASP A 592 19.71 -3.84 -27.02
CA ASP A 592 18.55 -4.53 -26.46
C ASP A 592 17.29 -3.67 -26.60
N TYR A 593 16.13 -4.30 -26.59
CA TYR A 593 14.88 -3.56 -26.50
C TYR A 593 14.65 -3.09 -25.07
N LEU A 594 14.27 -1.82 -24.91
CA LEU A 594 13.96 -1.21 -23.62
C LEU A 594 12.92 -2.07 -22.88
N MET A 595 13.24 -2.43 -21.62
CA MET A 595 12.37 -3.21 -20.72
C MET A 595 11.89 -4.55 -21.34
N SER A 596 12.66 -5.17 -22.24
CA SER A 596 12.34 -6.47 -22.82
C SER A 596 12.28 -7.56 -21.75
N GLY A 597 11.17 -8.31 -21.72
CA GLY A 597 10.94 -9.36 -20.73
C GLY A 597 10.51 -8.85 -19.34
N VAL A 598 10.37 -7.54 -19.16
CA VAL A 598 9.84 -6.94 -17.91
C VAL A 598 8.33 -6.92 -17.97
N TYR A 599 7.69 -7.41 -16.91
CA TYR A 599 6.24 -7.38 -16.79
C TYR A 599 5.78 -5.99 -16.29
N ILE A 600 5.14 -5.20 -17.16
CA ILE A 600 4.70 -3.84 -16.91
C ILE A 600 3.22 -3.84 -16.51
N LYS A 601 2.91 -3.29 -15.34
CA LYS A 601 1.55 -3.22 -14.79
C LYS A 601 0.92 -1.83 -14.89
N SER A 602 1.71 -0.78 -14.77
CA SER A 602 1.20 0.59 -14.78
C SER A 602 2.16 1.55 -15.48
N ILE A 603 1.62 2.56 -16.13
CA ILE A 603 2.38 3.66 -16.74
C ILE A 603 1.64 4.96 -16.41
N ALA A 604 2.39 5.98 -15.99
CA ALA A 604 1.88 7.35 -15.83
C ALA A 604 2.84 8.34 -16.49
N ILE A 605 2.29 9.44 -17.00
CA ILE A 605 3.06 10.49 -17.69
C ILE A 605 3.11 11.71 -16.77
N ASP A 606 4.30 12.23 -16.49
CA ASP A 606 4.43 13.43 -15.67
C ASP A 606 4.40 14.73 -16.49
N GLY A 607 4.50 15.87 -15.81
CA GLY A 607 4.42 17.18 -16.43
C GLY A 607 5.54 17.49 -17.45
N ALA A 608 6.66 16.77 -17.38
CA ALA A 608 7.78 16.84 -18.33
C ALA A 608 7.71 15.76 -19.41
N ASN A 609 6.54 15.13 -19.59
CA ASN A 609 6.33 14.02 -20.53
C ASN A 609 7.25 12.79 -20.28
N ARG A 610 7.79 12.64 -19.06
CA ARG A 610 8.57 11.47 -18.66
C ARG A 610 7.62 10.33 -18.30
N LYS A 611 8.12 9.09 -18.33
CA LYS A 611 7.32 7.89 -18.13
C LYS A 611 7.67 7.23 -16.81
N TRP A 612 6.74 7.26 -15.86
CA TRP A 612 6.77 6.44 -14.66
C TRP A 612 6.21 5.06 -14.99
N ILE A 613 7.02 4.02 -14.86
CA ILE A 613 6.67 2.65 -15.26
C ILE A 613 6.74 1.74 -14.06
N GLY A 614 5.59 1.25 -13.63
CA GLY A 614 5.44 0.27 -12.56
C GLY A 614 5.48 -1.16 -13.09
N THR A 615 6.24 -2.02 -12.42
CA THR A 615 6.47 -3.41 -12.81
C THR A 615 5.92 -4.40 -11.79
N ASN A 616 5.80 -5.66 -12.18
CA ASN A 616 5.32 -6.72 -11.29
C ASN A 616 6.31 -7.06 -10.16
N ASP A 617 7.63 -7.09 -10.44
CA ASP A 617 8.62 -7.56 -9.47
C ASP A 617 9.91 -6.72 -9.40
N ASN A 618 10.05 -5.71 -10.28
CA ASN A 618 11.28 -4.94 -10.42
C ASN A 618 11.14 -3.48 -9.93
N GLY A 619 10.11 -3.16 -9.13
CA GLY A 619 9.89 -1.80 -8.64
C GLY A 619 9.38 -0.84 -9.72
N ILE A 620 9.75 0.44 -9.60
CA ILE A 620 9.27 1.53 -10.46
C ILE A 620 10.44 2.25 -11.13
N TYR A 621 10.28 2.54 -12.41
CA TYR A 621 11.25 3.27 -13.24
C TYR A 621 10.70 4.64 -13.60
N LEU A 622 11.58 5.64 -13.68
CA LEU A 622 11.35 6.91 -14.35
C LEU A 622 12.25 6.98 -15.57
N LEU A 623 11.64 7.04 -16.75
CA LEU A 623 12.35 7.21 -18.02
C LEU A 623 12.20 8.64 -18.55
N SER A 624 13.18 9.10 -19.34
CA SER A 624 13.11 10.36 -20.09
C SER A 624 11.89 10.42 -21.02
N SER A 625 11.57 11.61 -21.53
CA SER A 625 10.40 11.81 -22.40
C SER A 625 10.45 10.98 -23.68
N ASP A 626 11.65 10.70 -24.22
CA ASP A 626 11.89 9.85 -25.39
C ASP A 626 12.11 8.37 -25.03
N GLY A 627 12.21 8.03 -23.73
CA GLY A 627 12.43 6.68 -23.22
C GLY A 627 13.87 6.17 -23.37
N LEU A 628 14.85 7.00 -23.76
CA LEU A 628 16.24 6.57 -24.00
C LEU A 628 17.10 6.57 -22.74
N GLU A 629 16.71 7.31 -21.72
CA GLU A 629 17.44 7.45 -20.47
C GLU A 629 16.61 6.96 -19.28
N GLU A 630 17.22 6.11 -18.43
CA GLU A 630 16.69 5.77 -17.12
C GLU A 630 17.13 6.84 -16.12
N ILE A 631 16.17 7.65 -15.64
CA ILE A 631 16.42 8.74 -14.69
C ILE A 631 16.46 8.18 -13.25
N HIS A 632 15.49 7.35 -12.91
CA HIS A 632 15.39 6.68 -11.61
C HIS A 632 14.93 5.24 -11.75
N HIS A 633 15.43 4.39 -10.87
CA HIS A 633 14.92 3.05 -10.63
C HIS A 633 14.82 2.82 -9.11
N PHE A 634 13.59 2.78 -8.61
CA PHE A 634 13.33 2.56 -7.18
C PHE A 634 12.84 1.15 -6.93
N THR A 635 13.44 0.55 -5.90
CA THR A 635 13.11 -0.78 -5.39
C THR A 635 13.02 -0.74 -3.86
N THR A 636 12.56 -1.80 -3.24
CA THR A 636 12.57 -1.96 -1.77
C THR A 636 13.97 -1.98 -1.16
N GLU A 637 15.03 -2.08 -1.98
CA GLU A 637 16.42 -2.10 -1.50
C GLU A 637 17.03 -0.68 -1.45
N ASN A 638 16.54 0.25 -2.27
CA ASN A 638 17.11 1.59 -2.40
C ASN A 638 16.10 2.71 -2.10
N SER A 639 14.88 2.37 -1.70
CA SER A 639 13.81 3.33 -1.41
C SER A 639 12.84 2.79 -0.35
N PRO A 640 11.97 3.64 0.25
CA PRO A 640 10.92 3.22 1.18
C PRO A 640 9.73 2.50 0.53
N LEU A 641 9.80 2.09 -0.73
CA LEU A 641 8.72 1.36 -1.40
C LEU A 641 8.26 0.16 -0.57
N PRO A 642 6.94 -0.02 -0.35
CA PRO A 642 6.44 -1.18 0.38
C PRO A 642 6.65 -2.51 -0.35
N SER A 643 6.72 -2.49 -1.67
CA SER A 643 6.94 -3.68 -2.51
C SER A 643 7.47 -3.32 -3.88
N ASN A 644 8.20 -4.25 -4.51
CA ASN A 644 8.60 -4.15 -5.92
C ASN A 644 7.46 -4.47 -6.90
N ASN A 645 6.32 -4.94 -6.40
CA ASN A 645 5.12 -5.18 -7.21
C ASN A 645 4.25 -3.93 -7.21
N ILE A 646 4.32 -3.15 -8.30
CA ILE A 646 3.63 -1.88 -8.47
C ILE A 646 2.28 -2.12 -9.15
N GLU A 647 1.19 -1.82 -8.47
CA GLU A 647 -0.16 -2.03 -8.98
C GLU A 647 -0.69 -0.79 -9.75
N SER A 648 -0.48 0.38 -9.20
CA SER A 648 -0.99 1.63 -9.79
C SER A 648 -0.07 2.81 -9.52
N ILE A 649 -0.17 3.85 -10.36
CA ILE A 649 0.57 5.11 -10.23
C ILE A 649 -0.42 6.25 -10.49
N ALA A 650 -0.44 7.25 -9.62
CA ALA A 650 -1.17 8.50 -9.81
C ALA A 650 -0.25 9.68 -9.52
N ILE A 651 -0.33 10.73 -10.35
CA ILE A 651 0.52 11.91 -10.23
C ILE A 651 -0.36 13.12 -9.95
N ASP A 652 -0.05 13.83 -8.86
CA ASP A 652 -0.56 15.19 -8.68
C ASP A 652 0.28 16.15 -9.56
N HIS A 653 -0.26 16.48 -10.69
CA HIS A 653 0.41 17.35 -11.65
C HIS A 653 0.64 18.78 -11.14
N THR A 654 -0.03 19.19 -10.08
CA THR A 654 0.13 20.52 -9.47
C THR A 654 1.36 20.58 -8.57
N THR A 655 1.57 19.53 -7.78
CA THR A 655 2.69 19.47 -6.82
C THR A 655 3.89 18.69 -7.35
N GLY A 656 3.71 17.84 -8.35
CA GLY A 656 4.69 16.88 -8.84
C GLY A 656 4.82 15.64 -7.96
N GLU A 657 3.91 15.42 -7.01
CA GLU A 657 3.95 14.24 -6.16
C GLU A 657 3.41 13.01 -6.89
N VAL A 658 4.17 11.94 -6.86
CA VAL A 658 3.89 10.67 -7.52
C VAL A 658 3.49 9.65 -6.47
N PHE A 659 2.22 9.26 -6.45
CA PHE A 659 1.68 8.21 -5.60
C PHE A 659 1.87 6.85 -6.26
N ILE A 660 2.41 5.91 -5.52
CA ILE A 660 2.82 4.58 -5.98
C ILE A 660 2.09 3.55 -5.14
N GLY A 661 1.08 2.92 -5.72
CA GLY A 661 0.34 1.81 -5.12
C GLY A 661 1.04 0.49 -5.36
N THR A 662 1.24 -0.27 -4.29
CA THR A 662 1.82 -1.62 -4.34
C THR A 662 0.87 -2.65 -3.74
N ASN A 663 1.17 -3.93 -3.90
CA ASN A 663 0.41 -5.01 -3.26
C ASN A 663 0.61 -5.11 -1.72
N LYS A 664 1.38 -4.19 -1.12
CA LYS A 664 1.62 -4.10 0.33
C LYS A 664 1.35 -2.72 0.92
N GLY A 665 0.70 -1.85 0.19
CA GLY A 665 0.40 -0.48 0.59
C GLY A 665 0.94 0.56 -0.37
N MET A 666 0.88 1.80 0.03
CA MET A 666 1.16 2.95 -0.82
C MET A 666 2.31 3.80 -0.26
N ALA A 667 3.10 4.35 -1.18
CA ALA A 667 4.07 5.40 -0.90
C ALA A 667 3.89 6.55 -1.89
N SER A 668 4.42 7.73 -1.57
CA SER A 668 4.57 8.82 -2.52
C SER A 668 6.01 9.31 -2.58
N TYR A 669 6.37 9.88 -3.72
CA TYR A 669 7.67 10.48 -4.01
C TYR A 669 7.48 11.87 -4.60
N THR A 670 8.14 12.87 -4.04
CA THR A 670 8.10 14.25 -4.54
C THR A 670 9.05 14.39 -5.74
N SER A 671 8.47 14.45 -6.93
CA SER A 671 9.20 14.59 -8.19
C SER A 671 9.57 16.06 -8.48
N ASP A 672 10.48 16.24 -9.41
CA ASP A 672 10.98 17.53 -9.87
C ASP A 672 10.23 18.08 -11.11
N ALA A 673 9.11 17.47 -11.51
CA ALA A 673 8.29 17.89 -12.64
C ALA A 673 6.83 18.13 -12.23
N THR A 674 6.28 19.27 -12.66
CA THR A 674 4.85 19.62 -12.52
C THR A 674 4.22 19.87 -13.88
N ALA A 675 2.89 19.98 -13.96
CA ALA A 675 2.22 20.38 -15.19
C ALA A 675 2.69 21.76 -15.63
N PRO A 676 2.99 21.95 -16.94
CA PRO A 676 3.37 23.25 -17.44
C PRO A 676 2.17 24.18 -17.57
N GLU A 677 2.40 25.48 -17.35
CA GLU A 677 1.45 26.53 -17.69
C GLU A 677 1.36 26.71 -19.20
N GLN A 678 0.21 27.16 -19.69
CA GLN A 678 0.03 27.44 -21.13
C GLN A 678 0.79 28.67 -21.60
N SER A 679 1.03 29.64 -20.71
CA SER A 679 1.78 30.87 -20.98
C SER A 679 2.47 31.39 -19.73
N LEU A 680 3.63 32.02 -19.89
CA LEU A 680 4.33 32.65 -18.76
C LEU A 680 3.49 33.81 -18.19
N ASN A 681 3.30 33.77 -16.87
CA ASN A 681 2.66 34.84 -16.12
C ASN A 681 3.46 35.09 -14.85
N GLU A 682 4.07 36.28 -14.72
CA GLU A 682 4.92 36.64 -13.58
C GLU A 682 4.20 36.49 -12.23
N ASN A 683 2.86 36.67 -12.22
CA ASN A 683 2.09 36.50 -10.98
C ASN A 683 1.94 35.03 -10.52
N ASN A 684 2.15 34.07 -11.43
CA ASN A 684 2.06 32.64 -11.14
C ASN A 684 3.44 32.02 -10.84
N ILE A 685 4.54 32.72 -11.15
CA ILE A 685 5.88 32.20 -10.95
C ILE A 685 6.34 32.46 -9.53
N HIS A 686 6.56 31.39 -8.79
CA HIS A 686 6.96 31.43 -7.38
C HIS A 686 8.24 30.63 -7.16
N ALA A 687 9.08 31.12 -6.23
CA ALA A 687 10.22 30.35 -5.72
C ALA A 687 9.95 29.87 -4.29
N TYR A 688 10.26 28.61 -4.01
CA TYR A 688 10.07 28.01 -2.70
C TYR A 688 11.25 27.09 -2.33
N PRO A 689 11.72 27.08 -1.07
CA PRO A 689 11.37 28.05 -0.01
C PRO A 689 11.90 29.45 -0.31
N ASN A 690 11.18 30.46 0.13
CA ASN A 690 11.63 31.84 0.00
C ASN A 690 11.12 32.67 1.20
N PRO A 691 11.99 33.09 2.13
CA PRO A 691 13.47 33.00 2.09
C PRO A 691 14.02 31.56 2.30
N VAL A 692 15.18 31.31 1.68
CA VAL A 692 15.98 30.10 1.90
C VAL A 692 16.81 30.28 3.16
N ARG A 693 16.55 29.52 4.20
CA ARG A 693 17.24 29.62 5.50
C ARG A 693 18.57 28.85 5.50
N ALA A 694 19.43 29.16 6.48
CA ALA A 694 20.76 28.54 6.62
C ALA A 694 20.73 27.03 6.82
N ASP A 695 19.73 26.51 7.48
CA ASP A 695 19.48 25.11 7.80
C ASP A 695 18.83 24.32 6.64
N TYR A 696 18.36 25.00 5.59
CA TYR A 696 17.76 24.35 4.44
C TYR A 696 18.83 23.73 3.52
N SER A 697 18.70 22.44 3.26
CA SER A 697 19.63 21.67 2.41
C SER A 697 19.02 21.15 1.10
N GLY A 698 17.69 21.29 0.93
CA GLY A 698 16.98 20.85 -0.25
C GLY A 698 17.13 21.79 -1.45
N ASN A 699 16.50 21.43 -2.57
CA ASN A 699 16.45 22.26 -3.77
C ASN A 699 15.42 23.40 -3.64
N ILE A 700 15.76 24.55 -4.25
CA ILE A 700 14.86 25.68 -4.38
C ILE A 700 14.05 25.46 -5.67
N LEU A 701 12.74 25.37 -5.53
CA LEU A 701 11.83 25.10 -6.65
C LEU A 701 11.29 26.42 -7.19
N ILE A 702 11.31 26.55 -8.51
CA ILE A 702 10.70 27.65 -9.24
C ILE A 702 9.55 27.04 -10.03
N THR A 703 8.31 27.39 -9.71
CA THR A 703 7.08 26.81 -10.27
C THR A 703 6.28 27.83 -11.06
N GLY A 704 5.26 27.39 -11.82
CA GLY A 704 4.43 28.25 -12.65
C GLY A 704 5.06 28.56 -13.99
N LEU A 705 5.94 27.69 -14.48
CA LEU A 705 6.66 27.81 -15.74
C LEU A 705 5.89 27.11 -16.89
N THR A 706 6.20 27.50 -18.13
CA THR A 706 5.77 26.76 -19.33
C THR A 706 6.70 25.56 -19.57
N ALA A 707 6.29 24.65 -20.43
CA ALA A 707 7.16 23.56 -20.88
C ALA A 707 8.41 24.10 -21.55
N ASP A 708 9.55 23.47 -21.30
CA ASP A 708 10.85 23.81 -21.88
C ASP A 708 11.23 25.31 -21.72
N CYS A 709 10.77 25.94 -20.64
CA CYS A 709 11.09 27.32 -20.33
C CYS A 709 12.56 27.43 -19.90
N ASN A 710 13.28 28.34 -20.50
CA ASN A 710 14.65 28.68 -20.10
C ASN A 710 14.62 29.53 -18.82
N VAL A 711 15.35 29.09 -17.81
CA VAL A 711 15.47 29.77 -16.52
C VAL A 711 16.91 30.18 -16.29
N LYS A 712 17.11 31.48 -15.97
CA LYS A 712 18.39 32.01 -15.55
C LYS A 712 18.29 32.64 -14.17
N ILE A 713 19.22 32.29 -13.30
CA ILE A 713 19.35 32.86 -11.97
C ILE A 713 20.56 33.79 -11.98
N VAL A 714 20.32 35.06 -11.65
CA VAL A 714 21.36 36.09 -11.64
C VAL A 714 21.43 36.77 -10.28
N ASP A 715 22.60 37.30 -9.92
CA ASP A 715 22.76 38.13 -8.73
C ASP A 715 22.23 39.60 -8.98
N THR A 716 22.32 40.43 -7.93
CA THR A 716 21.87 41.83 -7.98
C THR A 716 22.69 42.70 -8.98
N ALA A 717 23.86 42.24 -9.41
CA ALA A 717 24.70 42.90 -10.41
C ALA A 717 24.45 42.37 -11.85
N GLY A 718 23.57 41.37 -12.00
CA GLY A 718 23.23 40.73 -13.27
C GLY A 718 24.19 39.61 -13.69
N PHE A 719 25.11 39.17 -12.82
CA PHE A 719 25.98 38.05 -13.14
C PHE A 719 25.19 36.72 -13.08
N LEU A 720 25.38 35.89 -14.11
CA LEU A 720 24.78 34.57 -14.18
C LEU A 720 25.33 33.66 -13.09
N ILE A 721 24.43 33.10 -12.30
CA ILE A 721 24.73 32.16 -11.20
C ILE A 721 24.45 30.72 -11.63
N ASN A 722 23.27 30.50 -12.21
CA ASN A 722 22.82 29.20 -12.66
C ASN A 722 21.85 29.36 -13.84
N GLU A 723 21.76 28.34 -14.70
CA GLU A 723 20.78 28.32 -15.79
C GLU A 723 20.37 26.87 -16.10
N GLY A 724 19.19 26.72 -16.70
CA GLY A 724 18.69 25.45 -17.17
C GLY A 724 17.30 25.57 -17.80
N ILE A 725 16.68 24.42 -18.06
CA ILE A 725 15.36 24.31 -18.71
C ILE A 725 14.39 23.73 -17.69
N SER A 726 13.14 24.20 -17.66
CA SER A 726 12.09 23.67 -16.81
C SER A 726 11.75 22.23 -17.16
N LEU A 727 11.44 21.44 -16.13
CA LEU A 727 10.83 20.13 -16.26
C LEU A 727 9.30 20.28 -16.10
N GLY A 728 8.60 20.34 -17.25
CA GLY A 728 7.22 20.78 -17.26
C GLY A 728 7.09 22.20 -16.73
N GLY A 729 6.29 22.41 -15.68
CA GLY A 729 6.04 23.71 -15.05
C GLY A 729 7.04 24.12 -13.96
N GLN A 730 8.15 23.38 -13.76
CA GLN A 730 9.03 23.55 -12.61
C GLN A 730 10.52 23.54 -13.01
N TYR A 731 11.32 24.34 -12.32
CA TYR A 731 12.78 24.30 -12.36
C TYR A 731 13.34 24.11 -10.94
N SER A 732 14.27 23.19 -10.78
CA SER A 732 14.88 22.83 -9.50
C SER A 732 16.32 23.34 -9.41
N TRP A 733 16.62 24.20 -8.43
CA TRP A 733 17.94 24.79 -8.22
C TRP A 733 18.51 24.40 -6.84
N ASN A 734 19.70 23.83 -6.80
CA ASN A 734 20.36 23.38 -5.57
C ASN A 734 21.06 24.50 -4.77
N GLY A 735 20.84 25.76 -5.08
CA GLY A 735 21.45 26.91 -4.42
C GLY A 735 22.98 27.03 -4.63
N ARG A 736 23.49 26.48 -5.75
CA ARG A 736 24.89 26.52 -6.14
C ARG A 736 25.09 27.26 -7.44
N ASN A 737 26.30 27.86 -7.62
CA ASN A 737 26.70 28.46 -8.87
C ASN A 737 27.15 27.40 -9.89
N SER A 738 27.48 27.82 -11.10
CA SER A 738 27.98 26.96 -12.19
C SER A 738 29.27 26.19 -11.87
N ARG A 739 30.00 26.58 -10.81
CA ARG A 739 31.21 25.89 -10.31
C ARG A 739 30.87 24.86 -9.20
N GLY A 740 29.61 24.69 -8.83
CA GLY A 740 29.17 23.81 -7.74
C GLY A 740 29.37 24.41 -6.34
N GLU A 741 29.70 25.67 -6.19
CA GLU A 741 29.88 26.35 -4.92
C GLU A 741 28.55 26.90 -4.40
N LYS A 742 28.27 26.78 -3.10
CA LYS A 742 27.08 27.36 -2.48
C LYS A 742 27.13 28.90 -2.63
N VAL A 743 26.02 29.51 -3.08
CA VAL A 743 25.92 30.95 -3.23
C VAL A 743 25.84 31.66 -1.89
N SER A 744 26.24 32.93 -1.81
CA SER A 744 26.23 33.74 -0.59
C SER A 744 24.81 34.19 -0.21
N SER A 745 24.64 34.67 1.03
CA SER A 745 23.40 35.37 1.44
C SER A 745 23.18 36.59 0.54
N GLY A 746 21.95 36.77 0.07
CA GLY A 746 21.62 37.85 -0.87
C GLY A 746 20.29 37.62 -1.57
N VAL A 747 19.97 38.54 -2.47
CA VAL A 747 18.81 38.45 -3.36
C VAL A 747 19.30 37.98 -4.73
N TYR A 748 18.62 37.01 -5.29
CA TYR A 748 18.84 36.48 -6.64
C TYR A 748 17.58 36.68 -7.48
N TYR A 749 17.74 37.11 -8.70
CA TYR A 749 16.61 37.26 -9.64
C TYR A 749 16.49 36.03 -10.52
N VAL A 750 15.26 35.60 -10.76
CA VAL A 750 14.92 34.56 -11.71
C VAL A 750 14.43 35.21 -12.97
N LEU A 751 15.14 34.98 -14.06
CA LEU A 751 14.78 35.41 -15.41
C LEU A 751 14.27 34.20 -16.17
N THR A 752 13.16 34.36 -16.90
CA THR A 752 12.56 33.28 -17.70
C THR A 752 12.31 33.75 -19.11
N TYR A 753 12.44 32.85 -20.08
CA TYR A 753 11.91 33.04 -21.42
C TYR A 753 11.39 31.71 -21.99
N ASP A 754 10.27 31.77 -22.69
CA ASP A 754 9.62 30.61 -23.30
C ASP A 754 9.93 30.50 -24.80
N SER A 755 9.47 29.42 -25.42
CA SER A 755 9.61 29.20 -26.89
C SER A 755 8.88 30.22 -27.76
N ASN A 756 7.93 31.00 -27.17
CA ASN A 756 7.19 32.05 -27.85
C ASN A 756 7.89 33.41 -27.77
N GLY A 757 9.04 33.50 -27.10
CA GLY A 757 9.81 34.73 -26.94
C GLY A 757 9.28 35.66 -25.83
N ASN A 758 8.37 35.17 -24.95
CA ASN A 758 7.98 35.91 -23.75
C ASN A 758 9.13 35.85 -22.75
N GLU A 759 9.61 37.00 -22.31
CA GLU A 759 10.74 37.10 -21.37
C GLU A 759 10.48 38.13 -20.28
N GLY A 760 11.10 37.95 -19.12
CA GLY A 760 11.01 38.90 -18.01
C GLY A 760 11.72 38.48 -16.75
N VAL A 761 11.74 39.38 -15.75
CA VAL A 761 12.08 39.04 -14.36
C VAL A 761 10.87 38.39 -13.73
N ALA A 762 10.89 37.06 -13.63
CA ALA A 762 9.75 36.31 -13.19
C ALA A 762 9.55 36.39 -11.66
N THR A 763 10.63 36.23 -10.88
CA THR A 763 10.56 36.26 -9.39
C THR A 763 11.96 36.52 -8.80
N LYS A 764 12.03 36.60 -7.47
CA LYS A 764 13.28 36.76 -6.72
C LYS A 764 13.37 35.80 -5.56
N ILE A 765 14.59 35.39 -5.25
CA ILE A 765 14.89 34.44 -4.17
C ILE A 765 15.77 35.16 -3.16
N LEU A 766 15.35 35.13 -1.88
CA LEU A 766 16.14 35.64 -0.76
C LEU A 766 16.84 34.44 -0.08
N ILE A 767 18.17 34.45 -0.07
CA ILE A 767 18.98 33.47 0.65
C ILE A 767 19.55 34.11 1.90
N THR A 768 19.29 33.50 3.06
CA THR A 768 19.77 33.92 4.37
C THR A 768 20.62 32.81 4.99
N ARG A 769 21.89 33.07 5.25
CA ARG A 769 22.82 32.10 5.86
C ARG A 769 23.45 32.68 7.11
#